data_7861db9dc37e1e2fa01f7557f4c5b145
#
_entry.id   7861db9dc37e1e2fa01f7557f4c5b145
#
_cell.length_a   1.000
_cell.length_b   1.000
_cell.length_c   1.000
_cell.angle_alpha   90.00
_cell.angle_beta   90.00
_cell.angle_gamma   90.00
#
_symmetry.space_group_name_H-M   'P 1'
#
loop_
_entity.id
_entity.type
_entity.pdbx_description
1 polymer ?
#
loop_
_entity_poly.entity_id
_entity_poly.type
_entity_poly.pdbx_seq_one_letter_code
_entity_poly.pdbx_strand_id
1 'polypeptide(L)'
;MKLKKLAGLISLLCMSSAWAIEPFTVKDIRVEGVQRTEAGTVFSYLPIKVGDTIDDQQAAAALRALYATGFFKDVRLEVEQGVLIVLVRERPSIASIELNGIKDFPKDQLKDNMKYAGLAEARIFDKGALDKATQELKRQYVARGKYGVSVTTTVTELERNRVGIVFNVAEGEVSKIKQINLVGNRAYKEDELLDMMKLSTPDWMSWFSKNDQYSKQKLSADMEAMRSFYMDNGYLEFNIDSTQVSITPDKKDIYITINITEGEKYTVSRTGVSGNTLIAKEEVEKLIQVKAGDTFSRKALTETSKKVGERLGQEGYAFANVNAIPELDKEKHQVAFNFVVDPGQRVYIRRINIAGNDKTRDEVIRREFRQVEGAWFDMEKIKKSKQRVDKLDFFAEVDVETPPVQGTTDQMDVTVSVKEKSTGNISVGAGFSNGEGISLTAGVTQANIFGSGNHVATQINTSKVNQVYSLSYTNPYFTDDGVSRGFDVYKRNTDSSSTAVSQYSSHTLGGGVRFGVPIGEDESISYGLAFESTQLGLLTNPPARLIQYVNTFGASNRNLLGTIGWGRDSRDSVIYTTQGTVQRAFAEIALPVFDMRYYKLNYQHQWFHPVNSDITLLLNGEAGVAGGYGGKPMPFFKNFYAGGTGSVRGYDSNSLGPRDLNDQALGGTKRIVGNAELLMPIPGVKEKSVRMSGFIDAGAVYGPGDLPGSAGLRYSAGAAFTWISPMGPIKFSYAVPLNKQPVDKLQKFQFNLGSMF
;
A
#
# COMPACT_ATOMS: atom_id res chain seq x y z
N MET A 1 -41.04 -35.95 -62.51
CA MET A 1 -40.49 -35.28 -63.72
C MET A 1 -40.78 -33.76 -63.75
N LYS A 2 -41.01 -33.09 -62.59
CA LYS A 2 -41.27 -31.63 -62.52
C LYS A 2 -40.20 -30.82 -61.72
N LEU A 3 -39.25 -31.50 -61.08
CA LEU A 3 -38.16 -30.80 -60.30
C LEU A 3 -36.88 -30.48 -61.12
N LYS A 4 -36.66 -31.13 -62.25
CA LYS A 4 -35.49 -30.87 -63.09
C LYS A 4 -35.61 -29.68 -64.04
N LYS A 5 -36.81 -29.16 -64.28
CA LYS A 5 -37.05 -27.98 -65.13
C LYS A 5 -36.99 -26.66 -64.35
N LEU A 6 -37.10 -26.68 -63.00
CA LEU A 6 -36.94 -25.47 -62.13
C LEU A 6 -35.49 -25.14 -61.82
N ALA A 7 -34.64 -26.17 -61.77
CA ALA A 7 -33.17 -26.00 -61.54
C ALA A 7 -32.44 -25.37 -62.73
N GLY A 8 -32.96 -25.56 -63.95
CA GLY A 8 -32.39 -24.96 -65.17
C GLY A 8 -32.74 -23.49 -65.36
N LEU A 9 -33.86 -23.03 -64.79
CA LEU A 9 -34.30 -21.62 -64.91
C LEU A 9 -33.65 -20.72 -63.82
N ILE A 10 -33.26 -21.30 -62.68
CA ILE A 10 -32.53 -20.56 -61.60
C ILE A 10 -31.07 -20.43 -61.94
N SER A 11 -30.49 -21.35 -62.73
CA SER A 11 -29.09 -21.24 -63.18
C SER A 11 -28.89 -20.18 -64.28
N LEU A 12 -29.95 -19.71 -64.97
CA LEU A 12 -29.84 -18.70 -66.00
C LEU A 12 -30.08 -17.28 -65.47
N LEU A 13 -30.54 -17.08 -64.23
CA LEU A 13 -30.74 -15.75 -63.60
C LEU A 13 -29.61 -15.30 -62.70
N CYS A 14 -28.59 -16.13 -62.49
CA CYS A 14 -27.38 -15.78 -61.73
C CYS A 14 -26.15 -15.46 -62.59
N MET A 15 -26.28 -15.24 -63.87
CA MET A 15 -25.31 -14.52 -64.67
C MET A 15 -25.51 -13.02 -64.50
N SER A 16 -25.30 -12.50 -63.26
CA SER A 16 -24.92 -11.09 -63.08
C SER A 16 -23.62 -10.92 -63.81
N SER A 17 -23.65 -10.23 -64.94
CA SER A 17 -22.51 -9.74 -65.70
C SER A 17 -21.51 -9.10 -64.69
N ALA A 18 -20.46 -9.81 -64.37
CA ALA A 18 -19.28 -9.19 -63.86
C ALA A 18 -18.79 -8.25 -64.98
N TRP A 19 -19.00 -6.98 -64.79
CA TRP A 19 -18.44 -5.95 -65.67
C TRP A 19 -16.95 -5.94 -65.38
N ALA A 20 -16.16 -6.74 -66.11
CA ALA A 20 -14.72 -6.62 -66.18
C ALA A 20 -14.43 -5.25 -66.81
N ILE A 21 -13.56 -4.48 -66.23
CA ILE A 21 -13.07 -3.22 -66.78
C ILE A 21 -12.18 -3.62 -68.01
N GLU A 22 -12.63 -3.27 -69.24
CA GLU A 22 -11.76 -3.42 -70.40
C GLU A 22 -10.45 -2.63 -70.12
N PRO A 23 -9.28 -3.25 -70.35
CA PRO A 23 -8.02 -2.54 -70.11
C PRO A 23 -7.94 -1.23 -70.92
N PHE A 24 -7.77 -0.09 -70.24
CA PHE A 24 -7.66 1.24 -70.84
C PHE A 24 -6.49 1.99 -70.28
N THR A 25 -5.96 2.93 -71.07
CA THR A 25 -4.90 3.83 -70.63
C THR A 25 -5.47 5.06 -70.01
N VAL A 26 -5.09 5.38 -68.78
CA VAL A 26 -5.57 6.55 -68.02
C VAL A 26 -5.06 7.84 -68.62
N LYS A 27 -5.95 8.66 -69.17
CA LYS A 27 -5.63 9.98 -69.70
C LYS A 27 -5.61 11.06 -68.61
N ASP A 28 -6.48 10.93 -67.62
CA ASP A 28 -6.61 11.82 -66.47
C ASP A 28 -7.25 11.10 -65.28
N ILE A 29 -7.04 11.60 -64.06
CA ILE A 29 -7.67 11.07 -62.85
C ILE A 29 -8.45 12.20 -62.18
N ARG A 30 -9.73 11.96 -61.96
CA ARG A 30 -10.59 12.88 -61.25
C ARG A 30 -11.07 12.25 -59.92
N VAL A 31 -11.00 13.01 -58.84
CA VAL A 31 -11.51 12.57 -57.51
C VAL A 31 -12.78 13.37 -57.23
N GLU A 32 -13.85 12.62 -56.94
CA GLU A 32 -15.17 13.19 -56.59
C GLU A 32 -15.66 12.67 -55.23
N GLY A 33 -16.44 13.49 -54.51
CA GLY A 33 -17.03 13.12 -53.21
C GLY A 33 -16.18 13.46 -52.00
N VAL A 34 -15.00 14.08 -52.18
CA VAL A 34 -14.18 14.60 -51.06
C VAL A 34 -14.85 15.83 -50.44
N GLN A 35 -14.89 15.89 -49.14
CA GLN A 35 -15.45 17.01 -48.37
C GLN A 35 -14.43 17.64 -47.43
N ARG A 36 -13.55 16.84 -46.86
CA ARG A 36 -12.54 17.24 -45.88
C ARG A 36 -11.15 16.83 -46.33
N THR A 37 -11.03 15.68 -46.97
CA THR A 37 -9.75 15.18 -47.49
C THR A 37 -9.45 15.94 -48.81
N GLU A 38 -8.23 16.40 -48.96
CA GLU A 38 -7.80 17.01 -50.25
C GLU A 38 -7.64 15.91 -51.30
N ALA A 39 -7.97 16.23 -52.57
CA ALA A 39 -7.77 15.32 -53.71
C ALA A 39 -6.30 14.81 -53.79
N GLY A 40 -5.32 15.65 -53.42
CA GLY A 40 -3.90 15.27 -53.34
C GLY A 40 -3.62 14.11 -52.38
N THR A 41 -4.37 14.01 -51.28
CA THR A 41 -4.27 12.89 -50.37
C THR A 41 -4.75 11.59 -51.03
N VAL A 42 -5.85 11.63 -51.78
CA VAL A 42 -6.34 10.46 -52.54
C VAL A 42 -5.30 10.00 -53.54
N PHE A 43 -4.71 10.95 -54.27
CA PHE A 43 -3.64 10.65 -55.24
C PHE A 43 -2.39 10.04 -54.61
N SER A 44 -2.01 10.45 -53.41
CA SER A 44 -0.84 9.90 -52.74
C SER A 44 -0.98 8.42 -52.33
N TYR A 45 -2.22 7.95 -52.11
CA TYR A 45 -2.50 6.53 -51.79
C TYR A 45 -2.98 5.73 -52.99
N LEU A 46 -3.28 6.36 -54.13
CA LEU A 46 -3.71 5.68 -55.33
C LEU A 46 -2.50 5.12 -56.08
N PRO A 47 -2.37 3.79 -56.24
CA PRO A 47 -1.23 3.18 -56.93
C PRO A 47 -1.33 3.24 -58.46
N ILE A 48 -2.07 4.22 -59.00
CA ILE A 48 -2.33 4.40 -60.42
C ILE A 48 -1.97 5.84 -60.79
N LYS A 49 -1.27 6.01 -61.91
CA LYS A 49 -0.88 7.32 -62.44
C LYS A 49 -1.45 7.55 -63.83
N VAL A 50 -1.49 8.81 -64.27
CA VAL A 50 -1.80 9.15 -65.65
C VAL A 50 -0.75 8.54 -66.59
N GLY A 51 -1.22 7.81 -67.61
CA GLY A 51 -0.41 7.03 -68.51
C GLY A 51 -0.37 5.51 -68.23
N ASP A 52 -0.80 5.08 -67.05
CA ASP A 52 -0.87 3.65 -66.73
C ASP A 52 -2.04 2.97 -67.44
N THR A 53 -1.89 1.69 -67.79
CA THR A 53 -2.99 0.87 -68.30
C THR A 53 -3.64 0.12 -67.17
N ILE A 54 -4.92 0.35 -66.92
CA ILE A 54 -5.65 -0.26 -65.81
C ILE A 54 -6.38 -1.54 -66.31
N ASP A 55 -6.17 -2.59 -65.52
CA ASP A 55 -6.97 -3.83 -65.58
C ASP A 55 -7.70 -4.07 -64.26
N ASP A 56 -8.49 -5.15 -64.17
CA ASP A 56 -9.25 -5.49 -62.96
C ASP A 56 -8.37 -5.70 -61.73
N GLN A 57 -7.12 -6.19 -61.89
CA GLN A 57 -6.21 -6.46 -60.84
C GLN A 57 -5.66 -5.13 -60.22
N GLN A 58 -5.33 -4.20 -61.10
CA GLN A 58 -4.86 -2.87 -60.69
C GLN A 58 -6.00 -2.02 -60.08
N ALA A 59 -7.23 -2.12 -60.65
CA ALA A 59 -8.40 -1.49 -60.06
C ALA A 59 -8.70 -2.04 -58.63
N ALA A 60 -8.61 -3.37 -58.47
CA ALA A 60 -8.77 -3.99 -57.15
C ALA A 60 -7.66 -3.61 -56.18
N ALA A 61 -6.41 -3.42 -56.66
CA ALA A 61 -5.32 -2.96 -55.82
C ALA A 61 -5.52 -1.51 -55.38
N ALA A 62 -5.99 -0.64 -56.28
CA ALA A 62 -6.33 0.75 -55.98
C ALA A 62 -7.45 0.85 -54.93
N LEU A 63 -8.52 0.11 -55.11
CA LEU A 63 -9.62 0.04 -54.13
C LEU A 63 -9.11 -0.42 -52.75
N ARG A 64 -8.29 -1.49 -52.70
CA ARG A 64 -7.69 -1.97 -51.46
C ARG A 64 -6.78 -0.94 -50.78
N ALA A 65 -5.96 -0.24 -51.55
CA ALA A 65 -5.07 0.83 -51.05
C ALA A 65 -5.86 1.98 -50.43
N LEU A 66 -6.91 2.43 -51.09
CA LEU A 66 -7.78 3.53 -50.60
C LEU A 66 -8.58 3.09 -49.37
N TYR A 67 -9.16 1.86 -49.36
CA TYR A 67 -9.84 1.33 -48.17
C TYR A 67 -8.89 1.14 -46.98
N ALA A 68 -7.65 0.71 -47.22
CA ALA A 68 -6.64 0.53 -46.17
C ALA A 68 -6.30 1.81 -45.42
N THR A 69 -6.50 2.98 -46.04
CA THR A 69 -6.30 4.30 -45.38
C THR A 69 -7.27 4.52 -44.21
N GLY A 70 -8.41 3.82 -44.20
CA GLY A 70 -9.47 4.04 -43.21
C GLY A 70 -10.26 5.34 -43.38
N PHE A 71 -9.93 6.19 -44.36
CA PHE A 71 -10.58 7.50 -44.55
C PHE A 71 -11.96 7.39 -45.18
N PHE A 72 -12.20 6.36 -45.98
CA PHE A 72 -13.39 6.26 -46.81
C PHE A 72 -14.33 5.13 -46.33
N LYS A 73 -15.61 5.45 -46.38
CA LYS A 73 -16.69 4.51 -46.12
C LYS A 73 -17.03 3.69 -47.37
N ASP A 74 -16.91 4.37 -48.56
CA ASP A 74 -17.16 3.74 -49.87
C ASP A 74 -16.18 4.34 -50.90
N VAL A 75 -15.66 3.53 -51.79
CA VAL A 75 -14.77 3.91 -52.87
C VAL A 75 -15.25 3.19 -54.14
N ARG A 76 -15.50 3.91 -55.21
CA ARG A 76 -15.86 3.36 -56.52
C ARG A 76 -14.94 3.92 -57.57
N LEU A 77 -14.61 3.11 -58.52
CA LEU A 77 -13.87 3.53 -59.71
C LEU A 77 -14.79 3.48 -60.90
N GLU A 78 -14.91 4.62 -61.58
CA GLU A 78 -15.71 4.73 -62.79
C GLU A 78 -14.79 5.25 -63.91
N VAL A 79 -15.12 4.92 -65.14
CA VAL A 79 -14.32 5.30 -66.30
C VAL A 79 -15.22 6.04 -67.30
N GLU A 80 -14.81 7.24 -67.66
CA GLU A 80 -15.53 8.05 -68.66
C GLU A 80 -14.53 8.62 -69.66
N GLN A 81 -14.62 8.21 -70.94
CA GLN A 81 -13.78 8.68 -72.05
C GLN A 81 -12.26 8.58 -71.80
N GLY A 82 -11.81 7.61 -71.01
CA GLY A 82 -10.39 7.42 -70.66
C GLY A 82 -9.94 8.20 -69.40
N VAL A 83 -10.88 8.87 -68.73
CA VAL A 83 -10.64 9.49 -67.42
C VAL A 83 -11.08 8.51 -66.32
N LEU A 84 -10.17 8.25 -65.35
CA LEU A 84 -10.50 7.48 -64.20
C LEU A 84 -11.13 8.39 -63.16
N ILE A 85 -12.42 8.15 -62.85
CA ILE A 85 -13.14 8.85 -61.81
C ILE A 85 -13.09 8.02 -60.51
N VAL A 86 -12.47 8.56 -59.48
CA VAL A 86 -12.40 7.95 -58.13
C VAL A 86 -13.47 8.62 -57.28
N LEU A 87 -14.62 7.94 -57.19
CA LEU A 87 -15.72 8.40 -56.33
C LEU A 87 -15.46 7.89 -54.90
N VAL A 88 -15.30 8.80 -53.96
CA VAL A 88 -15.07 8.49 -52.55
C VAL A 88 -16.20 9.03 -51.67
N ARG A 89 -16.57 8.26 -50.70
CA ARG A 89 -17.44 8.70 -49.60
C ARG A 89 -16.66 8.67 -48.32
N GLU A 90 -16.33 9.83 -47.75
CA GLU A 90 -15.54 9.93 -46.55
C GLU A 90 -16.27 9.37 -45.32
N ARG A 91 -15.49 8.78 -44.40
CA ARG A 91 -15.99 8.49 -43.05
C ARG A 91 -16.07 9.82 -42.28
N PRO A 92 -17.13 10.02 -41.48
CA PRO A 92 -17.24 11.23 -40.69
C PRO A 92 -16.13 11.33 -39.62
N SER A 93 -15.78 12.55 -39.22
CA SER A 93 -14.91 12.78 -38.10
C SER A 93 -15.70 13.04 -36.81
N ILE A 94 -15.13 12.69 -35.67
CA ILE A 94 -15.73 12.92 -34.36
C ILE A 94 -15.61 14.42 -34.01
N ALA A 95 -16.75 15.09 -33.82
CA ALA A 95 -16.81 16.50 -33.43
C ALA A 95 -16.77 16.65 -31.89
N SER A 96 -17.50 15.78 -31.19
CA SER A 96 -17.58 15.82 -29.74
C SER A 96 -17.87 14.42 -29.17
N ILE A 97 -17.39 14.18 -27.95
CA ILE A 97 -17.73 13.00 -27.16
C ILE A 97 -18.28 13.47 -25.82
N GLU A 98 -19.57 13.20 -25.60
CA GLU A 98 -20.26 13.54 -24.38
C GLU A 98 -20.52 12.30 -23.52
N LEU A 99 -20.30 12.44 -22.21
CA LEU A 99 -20.46 11.38 -21.22
C LEU A 99 -21.52 11.81 -20.19
N ASN A 100 -22.73 11.23 -20.31
CA ASN A 100 -23.86 11.55 -19.47
C ASN A 100 -24.16 10.41 -18.48
N GLY A 101 -24.58 10.76 -17.26
CA GLY A 101 -25.00 9.81 -16.23
C GLY A 101 -23.85 9.13 -15.47
N ILE A 102 -22.60 9.49 -15.72
CA ILE A 102 -21.39 8.93 -15.08
C ILE A 102 -21.09 9.67 -13.79
N LYS A 103 -21.04 8.93 -12.66
CA LYS A 103 -20.74 9.42 -11.32
C LYS A 103 -19.52 8.72 -10.71
N ASP A 104 -19.32 7.44 -10.97
CA ASP A 104 -18.30 6.59 -10.35
C ASP A 104 -16.90 6.73 -10.94
N PHE A 105 -16.77 7.37 -12.10
CA PHE A 105 -15.50 7.54 -12.79
C PHE A 105 -15.23 9.01 -13.09
N PRO A 106 -13.98 9.47 -12.95
CA PRO A 106 -13.57 10.77 -13.47
C PRO A 106 -13.74 10.82 -14.98
N LYS A 107 -14.49 11.79 -15.50
CA LYS A 107 -14.80 11.89 -16.93
C LYS A 107 -13.56 12.06 -17.80
N ASP A 108 -12.54 12.76 -17.28
CA ASP A 108 -11.28 12.99 -18.02
C ASP A 108 -10.51 11.69 -18.21
N GLN A 109 -10.40 10.85 -17.19
CA GLN A 109 -9.76 9.54 -17.28
C GLN A 109 -10.48 8.61 -18.29
N LEU A 110 -11.80 8.66 -18.34
CA LEU A 110 -12.57 7.89 -19.34
C LEU A 110 -12.35 8.40 -20.76
N LYS A 111 -12.27 9.73 -20.96
CA LYS A 111 -11.94 10.31 -22.26
C LYS A 111 -10.55 9.90 -22.73
N ASP A 112 -9.57 9.89 -21.84
CA ASP A 112 -8.22 9.41 -22.17
C ASP A 112 -8.21 7.92 -22.54
N ASN A 113 -8.91 7.07 -21.79
CA ASN A 113 -9.05 5.65 -22.13
C ASN A 113 -9.75 5.45 -23.51
N MET A 114 -10.77 6.24 -23.82
CA MET A 114 -11.43 6.20 -25.13
C MET A 114 -10.47 6.65 -26.25
N LYS A 115 -9.61 7.61 -26.00
CA LYS A 115 -8.57 8.06 -26.95
C LYS A 115 -7.59 6.94 -27.30
N TYR A 116 -7.18 6.11 -26.32
CA TYR A 116 -6.37 4.90 -26.56
C TYR A 116 -7.13 3.86 -27.37
N ALA A 117 -8.45 3.75 -27.20
CA ALA A 117 -9.31 2.87 -27.98
C ALA A 117 -9.62 3.39 -29.41
N GLY A 118 -9.06 4.55 -29.80
CA GLY A 118 -9.26 5.15 -31.12
C GLY A 118 -10.40 6.16 -31.20
N LEU A 119 -11.12 6.42 -30.11
CA LEU A 119 -12.19 7.41 -30.04
C LEU A 119 -11.68 8.72 -29.43
N ALA A 120 -11.44 9.71 -30.27
CA ALA A 120 -11.09 11.06 -29.84
C ALA A 120 -11.67 12.11 -30.79
N GLU A 121 -11.87 13.30 -30.29
CA GLU A 121 -12.27 14.44 -31.13
C GLU A 121 -11.26 14.66 -32.27
N ALA A 122 -11.73 15.08 -33.39
CA ALA A 122 -11.01 15.24 -34.67
C ALA A 122 -10.49 13.94 -35.31
N ARG A 123 -10.68 12.76 -34.71
CA ARG A 123 -10.38 11.46 -35.34
C ARG A 123 -11.53 10.98 -36.20
N ILE A 124 -11.22 10.09 -37.13
CA ILE A 124 -12.20 9.43 -38.00
C ILE A 124 -13.08 8.51 -37.14
N PHE A 125 -14.37 8.60 -37.31
CA PHE A 125 -15.32 7.75 -36.61
C PHE A 125 -15.26 6.32 -37.14
N ASP A 126 -15.03 5.38 -36.24
CA ASP A 126 -15.14 3.95 -36.48
C ASP A 126 -16.19 3.34 -35.52
N LYS A 127 -17.18 2.69 -36.11
CA LYS A 127 -18.24 2.03 -35.34
C LYS A 127 -17.68 0.89 -34.49
N GLY A 128 -16.68 0.16 -34.99
CA GLY A 128 -16.02 -0.92 -34.24
C GLY A 128 -15.29 -0.43 -32.98
N ALA A 129 -14.64 0.75 -33.09
CA ALA A 129 -14.02 1.40 -31.93
C ALA A 129 -15.08 1.87 -30.91
N LEU A 130 -16.24 2.40 -31.38
CA LEU A 130 -17.34 2.78 -30.51
C LEU A 130 -17.93 1.60 -29.77
N ASP A 131 -18.17 0.49 -30.46
CA ASP A 131 -18.72 -0.74 -29.85
C ASP A 131 -17.73 -1.31 -28.82
N LYS A 132 -16.42 -1.33 -29.13
CA LYS A 132 -15.39 -1.77 -28.18
C LYS A 132 -15.33 -0.87 -26.93
N ALA A 133 -15.35 0.46 -27.10
CA ALA A 133 -15.35 1.40 -25.98
C ALA A 133 -16.62 1.25 -25.11
N THR A 134 -17.77 1.03 -25.74
CA THR A 134 -19.03 0.79 -25.04
C THR A 134 -18.99 -0.48 -24.22
N GLN A 135 -18.47 -1.58 -24.77
CA GLN A 135 -18.30 -2.84 -24.06
C GLN A 135 -17.28 -2.74 -22.93
N GLU A 136 -16.16 -2.03 -23.17
CA GLU A 136 -15.14 -1.81 -22.15
C GLU A 136 -15.69 -1.00 -20.97
N LEU A 137 -16.42 0.07 -21.25
CA LEU A 137 -17.06 0.87 -20.22
C LEU A 137 -18.05 0.03 -19.40
N LYS A 138 -18.87 -0.77 -20.08
CA LYS A 138 -19.78 -1.70 -19.42
C LYS A 138 -19.04 -2.72 -18.55
N ARG A 139 -17.93 -3.27 -19.04
CA ARG A 139 -17.08 -4.21 -18.30
C ARG A 139 -16.50 -3.58 -17.03
N GLN A 140 -16.09 -2.31 -17.10
CA GLN A 140 -15.56 -1.58 -15.94
C GLN A 140 -16.62 -1.38 -14.85
N TYR A 141 -17.87 -1.09 -15.21
CA TYR A 141 -18.97 -1.02 -14.26
C TYR A 141 -19.32 -2.39 -13.64
N VAL A 142 -19.34 -3.44 -14.46
CA VAL A 142 -19.54 -4.82 -13.99
C VAL A 142 -18.43 -5.24 -13.03
N ALA A 143 -17.16 -4.88 -13.31
CA ALA A 143 -16.05 -5.14 -12.41
C ALA A 143 -16.18 -4.43 -11.04
N ARG A 144 -16.95 -3.33 -10.98
CA ARG A 144 -17.32 -2.64 -9.73
C ARG A 144 -18.63 -3.14 -9.10
N GLY A 145 -19.18 -4.26 -9.58
CA GLY A 145 -20.39 -4.87 -9.03
C GLY A 145 -21.71 -4.25 -9.54
N LYS A 146 -21.67 -3.36 -10.53
CA LYS A 146 -22.87 -2.74 -11.10
C LYS A 146 -23.39 -3.55 -12.30
N TYR A 147 -24.01 -4.68 -12.02
CA TYR A 147 -24.53 -5.61 -13.05
C TYR A 147 -25.75 -5.09 -13.78
N GLY A 148 -26.45 -4.10 -13.23
CA GLY A 148 -27.58 -3.42 -13.83
C GLY A 148 -27.21 -2.26 -14.75
N VAL A 149 -25.92 -2.03 -15.03
CA VAL A 149 -25.48 -0.92 -15.87
C VAL A 149 -26.04 -1.03 -17.29
N SER A 150 -26.59 0.06 -17.78
CA SER A 150 -26.98 0.23 -19.18
C SER A 150 -26.16 1.35 -19.80
N VAL A 151 -25.45 1.03 -20.88
CA VAL A 151 -24.70 2.00 -21.66
C VAL A 151 -25.29 2.02 -23.06
N THR A 152 -25.88 3.14 -23.42
CA THR A 152 -26.42 3.38 -24.75
C THR A 152 -25.62 4.50 -25.41
N THR A 153 -25.33 4.34 -26.69
CA THR A 153 -24.60 5.32 -27.47
C THR A 153 -25.47 5.89 -28.57
N THR A 154 -25.49 7.19 -28.70
CA THR A 154 -26.18 7.89 -29.79
C THR A 154 -25.13 8.59 -30.65
N VAL A 155 -25.20 8.33 -31.95
CA VAL A 155 -24.33 9.00 -32.93
C VAL A 155 -25.20 9.93 -33.77
N THR A 156 -24.96 11.21 -33.70
CA THR A 156 -25.70 12.26 -34.41
C THR A 156 -24.82 12.81 -35.51
N GLU A 157 -25.34 12.79 -36.73
CA GLU A 157 -24.66 13.42 -37.87
C GLU A 157 -24.74 14.95 -37.77
N LEU A 158 -23.62 15.61 -38.00
CA LEU A 158 -23.44 17.04 -37.94
C LEU A 158 -22.99 17.58 -39.32
N GLU A 159 -23.11 18.88 -39.53
CA GLU A 159 -22.60 19.51 -40.72
C GLU A 159 -21.12 19.23 -40.98
N ARG A 160 -20.69 19.28 -42.26
CA ARG A 160 -19.33 19.05 -42.73
C ARG A 160 -18.80 17.65 -42.45
N ASN A 161 -19.62 16.62 -42.68
CA ASN A 161 -19.28 15.23 -42.50
C ASN A 161 -18.65 14.92 -41.12
N ARG A 162 -19.29 15.41 -40.05
CA ARG A 162 -18.89 15.17 -38.64
C ARG A 162 -19.97 14.40 -37.89
N VAL A 163 -19.59 13.78 -36.79
CA VAL A 163 -20.52 13.14 -35.87
C VAL A 163 -20.27 13.58 -34.43
N GLY A 164 -21.35 13.79 -33.70
CA GLY A 164 -21.33 13.88 -32.25
C GLY A 164 -21.68 12.51 -31.64
N ILE A 165 -20.93 12.09 -30.64
CA ILE A 165 -21.14 10.83 -29.92
C ILE A 165 -21.55 11.16 -28.50
N VAL A 166 -22.69 10.60 -28.08
CA VAL A 166 -23.20 10.74 -26.72
C VAL A 166 -23.28 9.36 -26.08
N PHE A 167 -22.57 9.16 -25.00
CA PHE A 167 -22.72 7.98 -24.14
C PHE A 167 -23.70 8.33 -23.02
N ASN A 168 -24.84 7.66 -23.00
CA ASN A 168 -25.80 7.74 -21.91
C ASN A 168 -25.65 6.51 -21.03
N VAL A 169 -25.20 6.71 -19.81
CA VAL A 169 -24.93 5.66 -18.84
C VAL A 169 -25.96 5.72 -17.71
N ALA A 170 -26.71 4.65 -17.55
CA ALA A 170 -27.49 4.39 -16.34
C ALA A 170 -26.70 3.40 -15.50
N GLU A 171 -26.00 3.89 -14.47
CA GLU A 171 -25.03 3.08 -13.71
C GLU A 171 -25.67 1.90 -12.96
N GLY A 172 -26.92 2.04 -12.54
CA GLY A 172 -27.59 1.06 -11.68
C GLY A 172 -27.06 1.10 -10.23
N GLU A 173 -27.62 0.25 -9.41
CA GLU A 173 -27.17 0.02 -8.04
C GLU A 173 -26.08 -1.07 -8.03
N VAL A 174 -25.26 -1.09 -6.98
CA VAL A 174 -24.30 -2.15 -6.78
C VAL A 174 -25.02 -3.41 -6.31
N SER A 175 -24.80 -4.52 -6.99
CA SER A 175 -25.41 -5.81 -6.63
C SER A 175 -24.73 -6.37 -5.38
N LYS A 176 -25.53 -6.80 -4.41
CA LYS A 176 -25.05 -7.30 -3.11
C LYS A 176 -25.22 -8.81 -3.02
N ILE A 177 -24.29 -9.44 -2.32
CA ILE A 177 -24.36 -10.87 -2.04
C ILE A 177 -25.42 -11.11 -0.98
N LYS A 178 -26.50 -11.77 -1.36
CA LYS A 178 -27.59 -12.11 -0.45
C LYS A 178 -27.31 -13.38 0.33
N GLN A 179 -26.69 -14.35 -0.33
CA GLN A 179 -26.40 -15.65 0.25
C GLN A 179 -25.22 -16.32 -0.45
N ILE A 180 -24.40 -17.02 0.36
CA ILE A 180 -23.35 -17.91 -0.11
C ILE A 180 -23.66 -19.29 0.49
N ASN A 181 -23.84 -20.30 -0.34
CA ASN A 181 -24.11 -21.69 0.07
C ASN A 181 -22.91 -22.56 -0.27
N LEU A 182 -22.47 -23.35 0.69
CA LEU A 182 -21.47 -24.39 0.51
C LEU A 182 -22.17 -25.74 0.53
N VAL A 183 -21.87 -26.59 -0.44
CA VAL A 183 -22.46 -27.91 -0.55
C VAL A 183 -21.35 -28.95 -0.65
N GLY A 184 -21.39 -29.96 0.20
CA GLY A 184 -20.39 -31.04 0.23
C GLY A 184 -19.42 -30.97 1.40
N ASN A 185 -19.44 -29.90 2.19
CA ASN A 185 -18.63 -29.75 3.39
C ASN A 185 -19.17 -30.68 4.52
N ARG A 186 -18.28 -31.47 5.10
CA ARG A 186 -18.56 -32.41 6.22
C ARG A 186 -17.54 -32.24 7.34
N ALA A 187 -16.29 -32.00 7.00
CA ALA A 187 -15.19 -31.91 7.96
C ALA A 187 -15.17 -30.57 8.72
N TYR A 188 -15.64 -29.50 8.07
CA TYR A 188 -15.68 -28.15 8.63
C TYR A 188 -17.09 -27.57 8.52
N LYS A 189 -17.45 -26.71 9.47
CA LYS A 189 -18.73 -26.01 9.44
C LYS A 189 -18.74 -24.95 8.34
N GLU A 190 -19.91 -24.71 7.75
CA GLU A 190 -20.10 -23.71 6.72
C GLU A 190 -19.62 -22.32 7.16
N ASP A 191 -19.97 -21.90 8.39
CA ASP A 191 -19.57 -20.61 8.95
C ASP A 191 -18.03 -20.45 9.00
N GLU A 192 -17.31 -21.51 9.38
CA GLU A 192 -15.84 -21.50 9.45
C GLU A 192 -15.21 -21.32 8.07
N LEU A 193 -15.79 -21.95 7.05
CA LEU A 193 -15.34 -21.84 5.67
C LEU A 193 -15.69 -20.46 5.06
N LEU A 194 -16.86 -19.93 5.38
CA LEU A 194 -17.30 -18.60 4.95
C LEU A 194 -16.47 -17.49 5.60
N ASP A 195 -16.00 -17.69 6.83
CA ASP A 195 -15.16 -16.72 7.53
C ASP A 195 -13.78 -16.53 6.90
N MET A 196 -13.27 -17.50 6.15
CA MET A 196 -12.03 -17.38 5.39
C MET A 196 -12.21 -16.59 4.09
N MET A 197 -13.44 -16.49 3.57
CA MET A 197 -13.71 -15.78 2.33
C MET A 197 -13.68 -14.27 2.54
N LYS A 198 -13.16 -13.54 1.55
CA LYS A 198 -13.25 -12.08 1.50
C LYS A 198 -14.65 -11.60 1.16
N LEU A 199 -15.37 -12.36 0.33
CA LEU A 199 -16.77 -12.11 0.03
C LEU A 199 -17.64 -12.55 1.21
N SER A 200 -18.60 -11.71 1.58
CA SER A 200 -19.54 -11.97 2.67
C SER A 200 -20.93 -11.42 2.36
N THR A 201 -21.91 -11.87 3.11
CA THR A 201 -23.24 -11.22 3.17
C THR A 201 -23.13 -9.86 3.84
N PRO A 202 -24.09 -8.92 3.62
CA PRO A 202 -24.04 -7.59 4.24
C PRO A 202 -23.96 -7.66 5.78
N ASP A 203 -23.03 -6.90 6.35
CA ASP A 203 -22.84 -6.65 7.77
C ASP A 203 -22.85 -5.14 8.07
N TRP A 204 -22.76 -4.74 9.34
CA TRP A 204 -22.80 -3.34 9.75
C TRP A 204 -21.58 -2.51 9.27
N MET A 205 -20.47 -3.18 8.88
CA MET A 205 -19.25 -2.55 8.33
C MET A 205 -19.19 -2.61 6.79
N SER A 206 -20.15 -3.22 6.14
CA SER A 206 -20.14 -3.41 4.67
C SER A 206 -20.13 -2.10 3.88
N TRP A 207 -20.61 -1.01 4.47
CA TRP A 207 -20.53 0.33 3.88
C TRP A 207 -19.06 0.78 3.68
N PHE A 208 -18.13 0.26 4.48
CA PHE A 208 -16.70 0.58 4.42
C PHE A 208 -15.90 -0.53 3.70
N SER A 209 -16.05 -1.79 4.10
CA SER A 209 -15.27 -2.93 3.59
C SER A 209 -15.63 -3.33 2.16
N LYS A 210 -16.89 -3.08 1.74
CA LYS A 210 -17.44 -3.48 0.43
C LYS A 210 -17.27 -4.99 0.14
N ASN A 211 -17.28 -5.81 1.17
CA ASN A 211 -17.14 -7.26 1.05
C ASN A 211 -18.44 -7.93 0.60
N ASP A 212 -19.57 -7.25 0.76
CA ASP A 212 -20.88 -7.62 0.26
C ASP A 212 -21.06 -7.38 -1.26
N GLN A 213 -20.06 -6.77 -1.91
CA GLN A 213 -20.08 -6.49 -3.35
C GLN A 213 -19.38 -7.60 -4.11
N TYR A 214 -20.11 -8.28 -4.96
CA TYR A 214 -19.60 -9.37 -5.75
C TYR A 214 -18.53 -8.91 -6.77
N SER A 215 -17.44 -9.64 -6.83
CA SER A 215 -16.41 -9.53 -7.84
C SER A 215 -15.93 -10.92 -8.23
N LYS A 216 -15.84 -11.21 -9.52
CA LYS A 216 -15.33 -12.48 -10.03
C LYS A 216 -13.89 -12.73 -9.57
N GLN A 217 -13.07 -11.68 -9.49
CA GLN A 217 -11.68 -11.78 -9.00
C GLN A 217 -11.64 -12.15 -7.51
N LYS A 218 -12.47 -11.50 -6.67
CA LYS A 218 -12.57 -11.85 -5.24
C LYS A 218 -13.04 -13.31 -5.08
N LEU A 219 -14.06 -13.73 -5.82
CA LEU A 219 -14.55 -15.11 -5.75
C LEU A 219 -13.47 -16.12 -6.17
N SER A 220 -12.71 -15.86 -7.24
CA SER A 220 -11.61 -16.74 -7.63
C SER A 220 -10.52 -16.83 -6.56
N ALA A 221 -10.21 -15.70 -5.90
CA ALA A 221 -9.26 -15.67 -4.78
C ALA A 221 -9.79 -16.45 -3.56
N ASP A 222 -11.10 -16.34 -3.26
CA ASP A 222 -11.74 -17.08 -2.18
C ASP A 222 -11.76 -18.60 -2.46
N MET A 223 -11.98 -19.00 -3.72
CA MET A 223 -11.88 -20.41 -4.12
C MET A 223 -10.46 -20.96 -3.93
N GLU A 224 -9.44 -20.20 -4.29
CA GLU A 224 -8.05 -20.63 -4.07
C GLU A 224 -7.67 -20.64 -2.57
N ALA A 225 -8.19 -19.69 -1.80
CA ALA A 225 -8.02 -19.69 -0.34
C ALA A 225 -8.65 -20.93 0.30
N MET A 226 -9.85 -21.30 -0.13
CA MET A 226 -10.54 -22.51 0.33
C MET A 226 -9.77 -23.78 -0.06
N ARG A 227 -9.30 -23.87 -1.31
CA ARG A 227 -8.46 -24.98 -1.77
C ARG A 227 -7.19 -25.10 -0.94
N SER A 228 -6.51 -23.97 -0.71
CA SER A 228 -5.30 -23.94 0.11
C SER A 228 -5.58 -24.39 1.53
N PHE A 229 -6.68 -23.94 2.13
CA PHE A 229 -7.06 -24.33 3.48
C PHE A 229 -7.26 -25.85 3.60
N TYR A 230 -8.05 -26.47 2.72
CA TYR A 230 -8.25 -27.92 2.75
C TYR A 230 -6.93 -28.68 2.51
N MET A 231 -6.15 -28.27 1.52
CA MET A 231 -4.85 -28.89 1.24
C MET A 231 -3.84 -28.70 2.39
N ASP A 232 -3.94 -27.62 3.16
CA ASP A 232 -3.07 -27.38 4.31
C ASP A 232 -3.51 -28.15 5.56
N ASN A 233 -4.76 -28.63 5.57
CA ASN A 233 -5.34 -29.42 6.66
C ASN A 233 -5.48 -30.93 6.34
N GLY A 234 -4.80 -31.39 5.30
CA GLY A 234 -4.69 -32.82 5.02
C GLY A 234 -5.48 -33.34 3.84
N TYR A 235 -6.36 -32.55 3.25
CA TYR A 235 -7.26 -32.99 2.18
C TYR A 235 -6.61 -32.86 0.81
N LEU A 236 -5.72 -33.79 0.49
CA LEU A 236 -4.93 -33.80 -0.74
C LEU A 236 -5.81 -33.88 -2.01
N GLU A 237 -6.91 -34.62 -1.95
CA GLU A 237 -7.84 -34.85 -3.07
C GLU A 237 -8.99 -33.82 -3.09
N PHE A 238 -8.90 -32.73 -2.33
CA PHE A 238 -9.92 -31.68 -2.32
C PHE A 238 -10.14 -31.08 -3.70
N ASN A 239 -11.40 -30.99 -4.08
CA ASN A 239 -11.82 -30.36 -5.35
C ASN A 239 -13.02 -29.44 -5.19
N ILE A 240 -13.06 -28.36 -5.96
CA ILE A 240 -14.24 -27.53 -6.14
C ILE A 240 -14.88 -27.97 -7.45
N ASP A 241 -15.99 -28.68 -7.34
CA ASP A 241 -16.66 -29.31 -8.47
C ASP A 241 -17.36 -28.29 -9.36
N SER A 242 -18.02 -27.32 -8.76
CA SER A 242 -18.66 -26.23 -9.49
C SER A 242 -18.87 -24.99 -8.60
N THR A 243 -18.90 -23.83 -9.24
CA THR A 243 -19.27 -22.56 -8.64
C THR A 243 -20.36 -21.89 -9.48
N GLN A 244 -21.54 -21.71 -8.92
CA GLN A 244 -22.68 -21.11 -9.59
C GLN A 244 -22.95 -19.73 -8.98
N VAL A 245 -23.11 -18.72 -9.83
CA VAL A 245 -23.46 -17.36 -9.44
C VAL A 245 -24.77 -16.98 -10.14
N SER A 246 -25.80 -16.76 -9.35
CA SER A 246 -27.13 -16.34 -9.83
C SER A 246 -27.38 -14.90 -9.43
N ILE A 247 -27.88 -14.10 -10.37
CA ILE A 247 -28.21 -12.70 -10.15
C ILE A 247 -29.72 -12.55 -10.37
N THR A 248 -30.39 -11.89 -9.45
CA THR A 248 -31.84 -11.62 -9.57
C THR A 248 -32.19 -10.80 -10.83
N PRO A 249 -33.38 -10.91 -11.37
CA PRO A 249 -33.78 -10.17 -12.57
C PRO A 249 -33.64 -8.66 -12.47
N ASP A 250 -33.83 -8.09 -11.27
CA ASP A 250 -33.64 -6.67 -10.95
C ASP A 250 -32.15 -6.27 -10.74
N LYS A 251 -31.22 -7.24 -10.84
CA LYS A 251 -29.76 -7.06 -10.71
C LYS A 251 -29.30 -6.53 -9.34
N LYS A 252 -30.10 -6.70 -8.29
CA LYS A 252 -29.77 -6.20 -6.95
C LYS A 252 -29.12 -7.24 -6.06
N ASP A 253 -29.63 -8.49 -6.11
CA ASP A 253 -29.18 -9.57 -5.23
C ASP A 253 -28.41 -10.64 -6.00
N ILE A 254 -27.38 -11.17 -5.37
CA ILE A 254 -26.50 -12.23 -5.88
C ILE A 254 -26.53 -13.41 -4.91
N TYR A 255 -26.68 -14.60 -5.47
CA TYR A 255 -26.60 -15.88 -4.78
C TYR A 255 -25.43 -16.66 -5.34
N ILE A 256 -24.58 -17.18 -4.46
CA ILE A 256 -23.40 -17.97 -4.82
C ILE A 256 -23.58 -19.36 -4.25
N THR A 257 -23.44 -20.39 -5.06
CA THR A 257 -23.43 -21.79 -4.61
C THR A 257 -22.13 -22.43 -5.06
N ILE A 258 -21.41 -23.01 -4.08
CA ILE A 258 -20.10 -23.63 -4.28
C ILE A 258 -20.27 -25.11 -3.90
N ASN A 259 -20.06 -26.00 -4.86
CA ASN A 259 -20.08 -27.44 -4.64
C ASN A 259 -18.64 -27.93 -4.50
N ILE A 260 -18.36 -28.63 -3.42
CA ILE A 260 -17.02 -29.15 -3.11
C ILE A 260 -17.06 -30.66 -2.86
N THR A 261 -15.94 -31.30 -3.13
CA THR A 261 -15.63 -32.66 -2.70
C THR A 261 -14.39 -32.61 -1.84
N GLU A 262 -14.51 -32.94 -0.56
CA GLU A 262 -13.41 -32.82 0.41
C GLU A 262 -12.32 -33.85 0.22
N GLY A 263 -12.69 -35.10 -0.16
CA GLY A 263 -11.78 -36.24 -0.15
C GLY A 263 -11.46 -36.73 1.27
N GLU A 264 -10.47 -37.59 1.36
CA GLU A 264 -10.01 -38.16 2.63
C GLU A 264 -8.82 -37.35 3.20
N LYS A 265 -8.65 -37.42 4.53
CA LYS A 265 -7.56 -36.72 5.21
C LYS A 265 -6.31 -37.58 5.23
N TYR A 266 -5.23 -37.06 4.65
CA TYR A 266 -3.92 -37.70 4.54
C TYR A 266 -2.95 -37.25 5.64
N THR A 267 -2.13 -38.21 6.10
CA THR A 267 -0.99 -37.96 6.99
C THR A 267 0.32 -38.29 6.28
N VAL A 268 1.39 -37.65 6.71
CA VAL A 268 2.72 -37.87 6.14
C VAL A 268 3.33 -39.12 6.77
N SER A 269 3.65 -40.13 5.97
CA SER A 269 4.26 -41.36 6.45
C SER A 269 5.77 -41.24 6.64
N ARG A 270 6.45 -40.59 5.70
CA ARG A 270 7.90 -40.34 5.73
C ARG A 270 8.26 -39.14 4.86
N THR A 271 9.41 -38.55 5.18
CA THR A 271 10.07 -37.55 4.32
C THR A 271 11.50 -37.99 4.06
N GLY A 272 11.98 -37.71 2.84
CA GLY A 272 13.34 -38.03 2.45
C GLY A 272 13.92 -36.95 1.56
N VAL A 273 15.24 -36.95 1.44
CA VAL A 273 16.00 -36.05 0.55
C VAL A 273 16.87 -36.89 -0.34
N SER A 274 16.84 -36.60 -1.62
CA SER A 274 17.67 -37.25 -2.64
C SER A 274 18.22 -36.25 -3.66
N GLY A 275 19.10 -36.68 -4.52
CA GLY A 275 19.79 -35.82 -5.48
C GLY A 275 21.09 -35.25 -4.93
N ASN A 276 21.60 -34.18 -5.55
CA ASN A 276 22.84 -33.53 -5.16
C ASN A 276 22.55 -32.29 -4.27
N THR A 277 22.71 -32.42 -2.96
CA THR A 277 22.37 -31.36 -2.02
C THR A 277 23.44 -30.27 -1.90
N LEU A 278 24.73 -30.59 -2.24
CA LEU A 278 25.90 -29.71 -2.08
C LEU A 278 26.15 -29.13 -0.66
N ILE A 279 25.14 -29.15 0.16
CA ILE A 279 25.18 -28.80 1.60
C ILE A 279 24.97 -30.10 2.41
N ALA A 280 25.38 -30.09 3.66
CA ALA A 280 25.23 -31.24 4.52
C ALA A 280 23.76 -31.70 4.57
N LYS A 281 23.54 -33.02 4.44
CA LYS A 281 22.18 -33.58 4.41
C LYS A 281 21.40 -33.25 5.69
N GLU A 282 22.09 -33.22 6.80
CA GLU A 282 21.56 -32.84 8.13
C GLU A 282 21.09 -31.37 8.17
N GLU A 283 21.70 -30.50 7.39
CA GLU A 283 21.29 -29.12 7.25
C GLU A 283 20.02 -29.00 6.41
N VAL A 284 19.94 -29.76 5.30
CA VAL A 284 18.71 -29.83 4.47
C VAL A 284 17.54 -30.39 5.28
N GLU A 285 17.77 -31.46 6.05
CA GLU A 285 16.76 -32.07 6.90
C GLU A 285 16.19 -31.11 7.96
N LYS A 286 17.00 -30.19 8.50
CA LYS A 286 16.53 -29.15 9.41
C LYS A 286 15.61 -28.12 8.74
N LEU A 287 15.72 -27.93 7.43
CA LEU A 287 14.88 -27.01 6.65
C LEU A 287 13.53 -27.62 6.31
N ILE A 288 13.37 -28.95 6.43
CA ILE A 288 12.12 -29.64 6.16
C ILE A 288 11.10 -29.30 7.24
N GLN A 289 9.99 -28.68 6.79
CA GLN A 289 8.91 -28.26 7.67
C GLN A 289 7.91 -29.39 7.98
N VAL A 290 7.97 -30.50 7.24
CA VAL A 290 7.02 -31.61 7.29
C VAL A 290 7.72 -32.83 7.88
N LYS A 291 7.14 -33.42 8.91
CA LYS A 291 7.65 -34.60 9.60
C LYS A 291 6.73 -35.81 9.44
N ALA A 292 7.28 -37.00 9.59
CA ALA A 292 6.45 -38.22 9.67
C ALA A 292 5.46 -38.11 10.82
N GLY A 293 4.19 -38.43 10.56
CA GLY A 293 3.07 -38.30 11.50
C GLY A 293 2.30 -36.96 11.39
N ASP A 294 2.86 -35.96 10.73
CA ASP A 294 2.16 -34.69 10.54
C ASP A 294 0.98 -34.84 9.57
N THR A 295 -0.03 -34.01 9.73
CA THR A 295 -1.08 -33.86 8.72
C THR A 295 -0.47 -33.28 7.45
N PHE A 296 -0.86 -33.79 6.28
CA PHE A 296 -0.44 -33.22 5.01
C PHE A 296 -0.73 -31.73 4.94
N SER A 297 0.23 -30.94 4.46
CA SER A 297 0.07 -29.51 4.20
C SER A 297 0.84 -29.12 2.94
N ARG A 298 0.12 -28.66 1.91
CA ARG A 298 0.71 -28.12 0.67
C ARG A 298 1.63 -26.94 0.96
N LYS A 299 1.23 -26.07 1.85
CA LYS A 299 2.01 -24.92 2.28
C LYS A 299 3.35 -25.34 2.85
N ALA A 300 3.35 -26.28 3.79
CA ALA A 300 4.59 -26.76 4.42
C ALA A 300 5.55 -27.41 3.42
N LEU A 301 5.04 -28.14 2.42
CA LEU A 301 5.85 -28.66 1.32
C LEU A 301 6.47 -27.57 0.46
N THR A 302 5.65 -26.61 0.04
CA THR A 302 6.11 -25.48 -0.80
C THR A 302 7.15 -24.64 -0.05
N GLU A 303 6.92 -24.39 1.24
CA GLU A 303 7.86 -23.67 2.09
C GLU A 303 9.16 -24.45 2.29
N THR A 304 9.10 -25.79 2.41
CA THR A 304 10.29 -26.63 2.48
C THR A 304 11.11 -26.52 1.19
N SER A 305 10.49 -26.75 0.02
CA SER A 305 11.16 -26.63 -1.28
C SER A 305 11.79 -25.25 -1.46
N LYS A 306 11.05 -24.20 -1.08
CA LYS A 306 11.52 -22.82 -1.14
C LYS A 306 12.71 -22.57 -0.22
N LYS A 307 12.66 -23.00 1.06
CA LYS A 307 13.76 -22.79 2.01
C LYS A 307 15.02 -23.51 1.59
N VAL A 308 14.90 -24.73 1.07
CA VAL A 308 16.06 -25.49 0.54
C VAL A 308 16.63 -24.79 -0.71
N GLY A 309 15.77 -24.34 -1.62
CA GLY A 309 16.18 -23.57 -2.80
C GLY A 309 16.85 -22.22 -2.43
N GLU A 310 16.26 -21.49 -1.48
CA GLU A 310 16.85 -20.22 -0.96
C GLU A 310 18.21 -20.48 -0.32
N ARG A 311 18.37 -21.55 0.45
CA ARG A 311 19.65 -21.91 1.07
C ARG A 311 20.73 -22.24 0.03
N LEU A 312 20.37 -22.97 -1.03
CA LEU A 312 21.27 -23.21 -2.16
C LEU A 312 21.57 -21.92 -2.93
N GLY A 313 20.58 -21.05 -3.09
CA GLY A 313 20.74 -19.74 -3.71
C GLY A 313 21.72 -18.82 -2.96
N GLN A 314 21.84 -18.93 -1.65
CA GLN A 314 22.86 -18.20 -0.86
C GLN A 314 24.30 -18.64 -1.19
N GLU A 315 24.47 -19.86 -1.71
CA GLU A 315 25.76 -20.42 -2.13
C GLU A 315 26.04 -20.21 -3.64
N GLY A 316 25.18 -19.47 -4.33
CA GLY A 316 25.34 -19.13 -5.75
C GLY A 316 24.57 -20.02 -6.74
N TYR A 317 23.72 -20.92 -6.26
CA TYR A 317 22.94 -21.81 -7.11
C TYR A 317 21.58 -21.21 -7.44
N ALA A 318 21.57 -20.25 -8.35
CA ALA A 318 20.39 -19.44 -8.71
C ALA A 318 19.22 -20.28 -9.28
N PHE A 319 19.54 -21.40 -9.93
CA PHE A 319 18.59 -22.25 -10.61
C PHE A 319 18.33 -23.58 -9.88
N ALA A 320 18.64 -23.61 -8.57
CA ALA A 320 18.38 -24.80 -7.78
C ALA A 320 16.91 -25.19 -7.83
N ASN A 321 16.64 -26.43 -8.23
CA ASN A 321 15.30 -27.00 -8.30
C ASN A 321 15.12 -28.02 -7.19
N VAL A 322 14.03 -27.87 -6.41
CA VAL A 322 13.71 -28.75 -5.29
C VAL A 322 12.27 -29.22 -5.45
N ASN A 323 12.12 -30.45 -5.94
CA ASN A 323 10.83 -31.04 -6.23
C ASN A 323 10.43 -32.03 -5.14
N ALA A 324 9.27 -31.82 -4.51
CA ALA A 324 8.66 -32.78 -3.61
C ALA A 324 7.85 -33.80 -4.43
N ILE A 325 8.34 -35.02 -4.53
CA ILE A 325 7.68 -36.12 -5.25
C ILE A 325 6.83 -36.89 -4.25
N PRO A 326 5.49 -36.92 -4.41
CA PRO A 326 4.59 -37.68 -3.53
C PRO A 326 4.53 -39.15 -3.91
N GLU A 327 4.49 -40.04 -2.92
CA GLU A 327 4.12 -41.45 -3.02
C GLU A 327 2.87 -41.67 -2.19
N LEU A 328 1.71 -41.90 -2.84
CA LEU A 328 0.41 -42.05 -2.16
C LEU A 328 0.11 -43.50 -1.82
N ASP A 329 -0.28 -43.74 -0.56
CA ASP A 329 -0.92 -44.96 -0.10
C ASP A 329 -2.41 -44.64 0.20
N LYS A 330 -3.27 -44.93 -0.78
CA LYS A 330 -4.71 -44.62 -0.69
C LYS A 330 -5.45 -45.50 0.35
N GLU A 331 -4.94 -46.70 0.59
CA GLU A 331 -5.60 -47.61 1.55
C GLU A 331 -5.37 -47.15 3.00
N LYS A 332 -4.20 -46.57 3.27
CA LYS A 332 -3.84 -46.09 4.62
C LYS A 332 -4.06 -44.59 4.79
N HIS A 333 -4.49 -43.87 3.75
CA HIS A 333 -4.57 -42.42 3.71
C HIS A 333 -3.26 -41.75 4.13
N GLN A 334 -2.14 -42.24 3.57
CA GLN A 334 -0.80 -41.78 3.86
C GLN A 334 -0.09 -41.33 2.60
N VAL A 335 0.80 -40.35 2.76
CA VAL A 335 1.65 -39.88 1.67
C VAL A 335 3.09 -39.75 2.16
N ALA A 336 4.03 -40.34 1.40
CA ALA A 336 5.46 -40.08 1.59
C ALA A 336 5.94 -39.02 0.62
N PHE A 337 6.91 -38.21 1.04
CA PHE A 337 7.52 -37.20 0.19
C PHE A 337 9.01 -37.41 0.07
N ASN A 338 9.51 -37.38 -1.18
CA ASN A 338 10.93 -37.35 -1.46
C ASN A 338 11.28 -36.01 -2.12
N PHE A 339 12.08 -35.20 -1.43
CA PHE A 339 12.58 -33.92 -1.94
C PHE A 339 13.80 -34.18 -2.81
N VAL A 340 13.62 -34.09 -4.12
CA VAL A 340 14.71 -34.28 -5.11
C VAL A 340 15.35 -32.92 -5.34
N VAL A 341 16.64 -32.83 -4.99
CA VAL A 341 17.41 -31.59 -5.08
C VAL A 341 18.32 -31.66 -6.30
N ASP A 342 18.16 -30.70 -7.21
CA ASP A 342 19.05 -30.42 -8.33
C ASP A 342 19.55 -28.98 -8.23
N PRO A 343 20.80 -28.73 -7.80
CA PRO A 343 21.33 -27.38 -7.61
C PRO A 343 21.62 -26.63 -8.90
N GLY A 344 21.77 -27.34 -10.02
CA GLY A 344 22.25 -26.73 -11.27
C GLY A 344 23.71 -26.24 -11.17
N GLN A 345 24.04 -25.20 -11.90
CA GLN A 345 25.38 -24.60 -11.93
C GLN A 345 25.44 -23.36 -10.99
N ARG A 346 26.64 -23.11 -10.44
CA ARG A 346 26.90 -21.90 -9.65
C ARG A 346 27.00 -20.70 -10.61
N VAL A 347 26.34 -19.59 -10.22
CA VAL A 347 26.20 -18.40 -11.06
C VAL A 347 26.77 -17.19 -10.37
N TYR A 348 27.44 -16.30 -11.13
CA TYR A 348 28.04 -15.05 -10.68
C TYR A 348 27.30 -13.84 -11.25
N ILE A 349 27.23 -12.78 -10.48
CA ILE A 349 26.68 -11.51 -10.96
C ILE A 349 27.79 -10.74 -11.69
N ARG A 350 27.60 -10.54 -13.00
CA ARG A 350 28.54 -9.76 -13.82
C ARG A 350 28.37 -8.27 -13.56
N ARG A 351 27.16 -7.76 -13.65
CA ARG A 351 26.86 -6.33 -13.55
C ARG A 351 25.48 -6.08 -12.93
N ILE A 352 25.35 -4.93 -12.25
CA ILE A 352 24.07 -4.40 -11.75
C ILE A 352 23.72 -3.18 -12.61
N ASN A 353 22.70 -3.30 -13.44
CA ASN A 353 22.18 -2.25 -14.29
C ASN A 353 20.97 -1.59 -13.62
N ILE A 354 20.92 -0.27 -13.68
CA ILE A 354 19.80 0.52 -13.13
C ILE A 354 19.15 1.25 -14.30
N ALA A 355 17.81 1.23 -14.37
CA ALA A 355 17.04 1.84 -15.45
C ALA A 355 15.75 2.49 -14.90
N GLY A 356 15.27 3.54 -15.58
CA GLY A 356 14.04 4.25 -15.21
C GLY A 356 14.18 5.30 -14.11
N ASN A 357 15.40 5.59 -13.69
CA ASN A 357 15.73 6.62 -12.69
C ASN A 357 16.08 7.97 -13.34
N ASP A 358 15.09 8.60 -13.98
CA ASP A 358 15.31 9.86 -14.73
C ASP A 358 15.74 11.05 -13.85
N LYS A 359 15.30 11.09 -12.59
CA LYS A 359 15.59 12.14 -11.61
C LYS A 359 16.51 11.65 -10.50
N THR A 360 16.31 10.44 -10.03
CA THR A 360 17.08 9.85 -8.92
C THR A 360 18.45 9.45 -9.41
N ARG A 361 19.50 9.86 -8.72
CA ARG A 361 20.88 9.49 -9.06
C ARG A 361 21.10 7.99 -8.86
N ASP A 362 21.91 7.40 -9.72
CA ASP A 362 22.28 5.97 -9.70
C ASP A 362 22.81 5.53 -8.33
N GLU A 363 23.65 6.35 -7.73
CA GLU A 363 24.25 6.11 -6.40
C GLU A 363 23.19 5.88 -5.30
N VAL A 364 22.02 6.53 -5.41
CA VAL A 364 20.95 6.42 -4.41
C VAL A 364 20.33 5.03 -4.43
N ILE A 365 20.21 4.41 -5.59
CA ILE A 365 19.69 3.06 -5.74
C ILE A 365 20.81 2.05 -5.44
N ARG A 366 22.00 2.24 -5.99
CA ARG A 366 23.13 1.33 -5.91
C ARG A 366 23.59 1.09 -4.48
N ARG A 367 23.61 2.11 -3.62
CA ARG A 367 23.99 1.99 -2.20
C ARG A 367 23.03 1.14 -1.36
N GLU A 368 21.80 0.94 -1.84
CA GLU A 368 20.82 0.05 -1.18
C GLU A 368 21.06 -1.43 -1.52
N PHE A 369 21.86 -1.72 -2.53
CA PHE A 369 22.15 -3.07 -2.94
C PHE A 369 23.12 -3.77 -1.97
N ARG A 370 22.75 -4.99 -1.56
CA ARG A 370 23.59 -5.92 -0.76
C ARG A 370 24.31 -6.93 -1.63
N GLN A 371 23.75 -7.22 -2.82
CA GLN A 371 24.43 -7.98 -3.84
C GLN A 371 25.48 -7.08 -4.49
N VAL A 372 26.70 -7.60 -4.67
CA VAL A 372 27.79 -6.89 -5.35
C VAL A 372 28.15 -7.55 -6.66
N GLU A 373 28.67 -6.78 -7.59
CA GLU A 373 29.21 -7.24 -8.86
C GLU A 373 30.45 -8.13 -8.63
N GLY A 374 30.64 -9.17 -9.46
CA GLY A 374 31.73 -10.13 -9.35
C GLY A 374 31.55 -11.19 -8.27
N ALA A 375 30.57 -11.08 -7.40
CA ALA A 375 30.25 -12.11 -6.41
C ALA A 375 29.28 -13.14 -6.98
N TRP A 376 29.23 -14.32 -6.35
CA TRP A 376 28.19 -15.28 -6.69
C TRP A 376 26.79 -14.73 -6.37
N PHE A 377 25.82 -15.21 -7.11
CA PHE A 377 24.42 -14.93 -6.92
C PHE A 377 23.96 -15.26 -5.51
N ASP A 378 23.20 -14.36 -4.89
CA ASP A 378 22.58 -14.58 -3.59
C ASP A 378 21.14 -14.03 -3.63
N MET A 379 20.17 -14.95 -3.69
CA MET A 379 18.75 -14.61 -3.78
C MET A 379 18.29 -13.75 -2.59
N GLU A 380 18.81 -14.02 -1.39
CA GLU A 380 18.44 -13.27 -0.19
C GLU A 380 18.97 -11.84 -0.25
N LYS A 381 20.21 -11.66 -0.70
CA LYS A 381 20.79 -10.32 -0.89
C LYS A 381 20.04 -9.53 -1.95
N ILE A 382 19.66 -10.17 -3.07
CA ILE A 382 18.86 -9.50 -4.12
C ILE A 382 17.47 -9.10 -3.57
N LYS A 383 16.79 -10.01 -2.88
CA LYS A 383 15.50 -9.73 -2.25
C LYS A 383 15.59 -8.59 -1.22
N LYS A 384 16.61 -8.62 -0.37
CA LYS A 384 16.88 -7.53 0.60
C LYS A 384 17.17 -6.21 -0.12
N SER A 385 17.96 -6.25 -1.20
CA SER A 385 18.25 -5.07 -2.01
C SER A 385 16.97 -4.45 -2.59
N LYS A 386 16.11 -5.28 -3.20
CA LYS A 386 14.80 -4.80 -3.68
C LYS A 386 13.98 -4.17 -2.57
N GLN A 387 13.85 -4.84 -1.42
CA GLN A 387 13.11 -4.33 -0.26
C GLN A 387 13.66 -2.98 0.25
N ARG A 388 14.97 -2.79 0.21
CA ARG A 388 15.61 -1.53 0.62
C ARG A 388 15.32 -0.41 -0.37
N VAL A 389 15.37 -0.70 -1.68
CA VAL A 389 14.99 0.27 -2.72
C VAL A 389 13.49 0.61 -2.62
N ASP A 390 12.62 -0.37 -2.39
CA ASP A 390 11.19 -0.14 -2.15
C ASP A 390 10.95 0.75 -0.91
N LYS A 391 11.71 0.54 0.16
CA LYS A 391 11.61 1.34 1.41
C LYS A 391 12.02 2.80 1.24
N LEU A 392 12.76 3.17 0.19
CA LEU A 392 13.06 4.58 -0.11
C LEU A 392 11.79 5.37 -0.39
N ASP A 393 10.74 4.70 -0.87
CA ASP A 393 9.45 5.30 -1.23
C ASP A 393 9.52 6.37 -2.34
N PHE A 394 10.57 6.31 -3.18
CA PHE A 394 10.77 7.19 -4.33
C PHE A 394 10.15 6.65 -5.61
N PHE A 395 9.79 5.37 -5.60
CA PHE A 395 9.34 4.63 -6.77
C PHE A 395 7.93 4.08 -6.58
N ALA A 396 7.12 4.13 -7.63
CA ALA A 396 5.81 3.50 -7.67
C ALA A 396 5.92 1.99 -7.88
N GLU A 397 6.99 1.56 -8.56
CA GLU A 397 7.28 0.18 -8.88
C GLU A 397 8.79 -0.02 -8.91
N VAL A 398 9.26 -1.09 -8.32
CA VAL A 398 10.66 -1.56 -8.38
C VAL A 398 10.63 -3.00 -8.84
N ASP A 399 11.22 -3.25 -9.99
CA ASP A 399 11.39 -4.60 -10.50
C ASP A 399 12.85 -4.97 -10.59
N VAL A 400 13.18 -6.22 -10.24
CA VAL A 400 14.54 -6.72 -10.25
C VAL A 400 14.55 -8.04 -11.01
N GLU A 401 15.11 -7.99 -12.18
CA GLU A 401 15.30 -9.15 -13.05
C GLU A 401 16.75 -9.61 -13.03
N THR A 402 16.95 -10.90 -13.22
CA THR A 402 18.27 -11.51 -13.24
C THR A 402 18.46 -12.32 -14.54
N PRO A 403 18.54 -11.64 -15.71
CA PRO A 403 18.72 -12.34 -16.98
C PRO A 403 20.11 -12.99 -17.10
N PRO A 404 20.19 -14.21 -17.66
CA PRO A 404 21.46 -14.82 -17.97
C PRO A 404 22.20 -14.04 -19.05
N VAL A 405 23.51 -14.00 -18.96
CA VAL A 405 24.37 -13.33 -19.95
C VAL A 405 24.52 -14.24 -21.16
N GLN A 406 24.22 -13.75 -22.36
CA GLN A 406 24.36 -14.49 -23.60
C GLN A 406 25.81 -14.91 -23.81
N GLY A 407 26.01 -16.20 -24.14
CA GLY A 407 27.34 -16.77 -24.41
C GLY A 407 28.10 -17.24 -23.16
N THR A 408 27.53 -17.15 -21.99
CA THR A 408 28.07 -17.68 -20.73
C THR A 408 27.05 -18.62 -20.08
N THR A 409 27.54 -19.58 -19.30
CA THR A 409 26.67 -20.55 -18.58
C THR A 409 26.61 -20.26 -17.09
N ASP A 410 27.48 -19.38 -16.59
CA ASP A 410 27.71 -19.11 -15.17
C ASP A 410 27.61 -17.64 -14.79
N GLN A 411 27.12 -16.78 -15.70
CA GLN A 411 27.00 -15.35 -15.44
C GLN A 411 25.57 -14.85 -15.63
N MET A 412 25.17 -13.96 -14.72
CA MET A 412 23.90 -13.23 -14.78
C MET A 412 24.14 -11.73 -14.59
N ASP A 413 23.30 -10.92 -15.21
CA ASP A 413 23.20 -9.50 -14.88
C ASP A 413 22.03 -9.30 -13.93
N VAL A 414 22.11 -8.32 -13.06
CA VAL A 414 20.97 -7.83 -12.28
C VAL A 414 20.48 -6.55 -12.93
N THR A 415 19.24 -6.52 -13.39
CA THR A 415 18.60 -5.33 -13.96
C THR A 415 17.55 -4.83 -12.99
N VAL A 416 17.75 -3.62 -12.50
CA VAL A 416 16.85 -2.94 -11.57
C VAL A 416 16.10 -1.89 -12.37
N SER A 417 14.83 -2.16 -12.65
CA SER A 417 13.93 -1.23 -13.34
C SER A 417 13.05 -0.53 -12.33
N VAL A 418 13.12 0.80 -12.29
CA VAL A 418 12.32 1.60 -11.36
C VAL A 418 11.38 2.52 -12.12
N LYS A 419 10.21 2.79 -11.54
CA LYS A 419 9.28 3.79 -12.04
C LYS A 419 9.13 4.87 -10.99
N GLU A 420 9.68 6.05 -11.26
CA GLU A 420 9.67 7.15 -10.31
C GLU A 420 8.25 7.68 -10.05
N LYS A 421 8.01 8.08 -8.81
CA LYS A 421 6.80 8.82 -8.41
C LYS A 421 7.16 10.19 -7.83
N SER A 422 6.16 11.03 -7.64
CA SER A 422 6.38 12.29 -6.92
C SER A 422 6.83 12.01 -5.50
N THR A 423 7.96 12.60 -5.09
CA THR A 423 8.55 12.51 -3.75
C THR A 423 8.22 13.73 -2.89
N GLY A 424 7.50 14.70 -3.44
CA GLY A 424 6.92 15.81 -2.71
C GLY A 424 5.56 15.42 -2.13
N ASN A 425 5.36 15.68 -0.85
CA ASN A 425 4.11 15.45 -0.15
C ASN A 425 3.69 16.69 0.64
N ILE A 426 2.46 17.11 0.44
CA ILE A 426 1.80 18.14 1.24
C ILE A 426 0.78 17.42 2.11
N SER A 427 0.91 17.56 3.42
CA SER A 427 -0.01 16.99 4.39
C SER A 427 -0.73 18.09 5.15
N VAL A 428 -2.04 17.94 5.29
CA VAL A 428 -2.88 18.77 6.16
C VAL A 428 -3.72 17.82 6.98
N GLY A 429 -3.71 18.01 8.29
CA GLY A 429 -4.44 17.16 9.22
C GLY A 429 -5.10 17.97 10.32
N ALA A 430 -6.20 17.46 10.83
CA ALA A 430 -6.83 17.94 12.04
C ALA A 430 -7.01 16.77 12.99
N GLY A 431 -6.73 17.00 14.26
CA GLY A 431 -6.90 16.01 15.31
C GLY A 431 -7.64 16.60 16.51
N PHE A 432 -8.07 15.73 17.38
CA PHE A 432 -8.60 16.11 18.68
C PHE A 432 -8.13 15.13 19.75
N SER A 433 -7.70 15.65 20.88
CA SER A 433 -7.42 14.87 22.08
C SER A 433 -7.93 15.55 23.32
N ASN A 434 -8.25 14.78 24.36
CA ASN A 434 -8.68 15.31 25.63
C ASN A 434 -7.63 16.23 26.28
N GLY A 435 -6.34 15.96 26.08
CA GLY A 435 -5.24 16.72 26.72
C GLY A 435 -4.90 18.03 26.02
N GLU A 436 -4.99 18.08 24.68
CA GLU A 436 -4.57 19.25 23.90
C GLU A 436 -5.72 19.98 23.18
N GLY A 437 -6.92 19.39 23.18
CA GLY A 437 -8.06 19.92 22.42
C GLY A 437 -7.89 19.67 20.92
N ILE A 438 -8.36 20.61 20.10
CA ILE A 438 -8.20 20.56 18.65
C ILE A 438 -6.73 20.85 18.30
N SER A 439 -6.15 20.00 17.47
CA SER A 439 -4.82 20.18 16.88
C SER A 439 -4.93 20.25 15.37
N LEU A 440 -4.16 21.14 14.76
CA LEU A 440 -4.03 21.28 13.31
C LEU A 440 -2.58 21.04 12.94
N THR A 441 -2.37 20.20 11.95
CA THR A 441 -1.04 19.91 11.41
C THR A 441 -1.00 20.28 9.93
N ALA A 442 0.07 20.92 9.52
CA ALA A 442 0.39 21.15 8.12
C ALA A 442 1.85 20.81 7.89
N GLY A 443 2.15 20.12 6.81
CA GLY A 443 3.52 19.73 6.50
C GLY A 443 3.78 19.74 5.01
N VAL A 444 5.00 20.10 4.66
CA VAL A 444 5.55 19.93 3.32
C VAL A 444 6.82 19.12 3.45
N THR A 445 6.85 17.98 2.82
CA THR A 445 8.02 17.10 2.81
C THR A 445 8.45 16.88 1.37
N GLN A 446 9.72 17.10 1.09
CA GLN A 446 10.36 16.73 -0.15
C GLN A 446 11.41 15.69 0.17
N ALA A 447 11.10 14.43 -0.08
CA ALA A 447 12.07 13.35 -0.10
C ALA A 447 12.81 13.36 -1.44
N ASN A 448 14.05 12.90 -1.45
CA ASN A 448 14.85 12.81 -2.68
C ASN A 448 15.04 14.17 -3.40
N ILE A 449 15.36 15.23 -2.65
CA ILE A 449 15.57 16.56 -3.23
C ILE A 449 16.69 16.52 -4.29
N PHE A 450 16.41 17.02 -5.49
CA PHE A 450 17.32 16.99 -6.65
C PHE A 450 17.90 15.59 -6.97
N GLY A 451 17.14 14.53 -6.68
CA GLY A 451 17.56 13.16 -6.94
C GLY A 451 18.68 12.63 -6.03
N SER A 452 19.04 13.34 -4.98
CA SER A 452 20.19 13.03 -4.10
C SER A 452 19.87 12.04 -2.97
N GLY A 453 18.58 11.68 -2.80
CA GLY A 453 18.11 10.90 -1.67
C GLY A 453 18.01 11.67 -0.35
N ASN A 454 18.28 12.98 -0.35
CA ASN A 454 18.17 13.82 0.83
C ASN A 454 16.73 14.27 1.07
N HIS A 455 16.38 14.48 2.34
CA HIS A 455 15.04 14.88 2.77
C HIS A 455 15.03 16.30 3.31
N VAL A 456 14.03 17.07 2.90
CA VAL A 456 13.69 18.36 3.53
C VAL A 456 12.24 18.26 3.99
N ALA A 457 11.98 18.64 5.24
CA ALA A 457 10.63 18.70 5.77
C ALA A 457 10.40 19.99 6.55
N THR A 458 9.27 20.62 6.29
CA THR A 458 8.74 21.72 7.10
C THR A 458 7.43 21.24 7.71
N GLN A 459 7.29 21.42 9.01
CA GLN A 459 6.11 20.98 9.73
C GLN A 459 5.62 22.07 10.68
N ILE A 460 4.32 22.26 10.68
CA ILE A 460 3.59 23.13 11.58
C ILE A 460 2.56 22.27 12.31
N ASN A 461 2.63 22.27 13.63
CA ASN A 461 1.64 21.61 14.47
C ASN A 461 1.16 22.62 15.50
N THR A 462 -0.16 22.88 15.52
CA THR A 462 -0.74 23.86 16.43
C THR A 462 -1.90 23.24 17.21
N SER A 463 -1.84 23.31 18.51
CA SER A 463 -2.94 23.00 19.42
C SER A 463 -3.12 24.14 20.42
N LYS A 464 -4.10 24.00 21.30
CA LYS A 464 -4.31 24.97 22.38
C LYS A 464 -3.13 25.03 23.36
N VAL A 465 -2.43 23.89 23.52
CA VAL A 465 -1.32 23.73 24.49
C VAL A 465 0.03 23.88 23.82
N ASN A 466 0.20 23.33 22.62
CA ASN A 466 1.48 23.30 21.93
C ASN A 466 1.38 23.87 20.53
N GLN A 467 2.36 24.71 20.17
CA GLN A 467 2.58 25.18 18.82
C GLN A 467 4.03 24.89 18.44
N VAL A 468 4.23 24.09 17.41
CA VAL A 468 5.56 23.69 16.93
C VAL A 468 5.71 24.04 15.48
N TYR A 469 6.76 24.76 15.15
CA TYR A 469 7.23 25.06 13.80
C TYR A 469 8.61 24.44 13.65
N SER A 470 8.80 23.60 12.66
CA SER A 470 10.09 22.94 12.45
C SER A 470 10.48 22.89 10.97
N LEU A 471 11.77 23.04 10.74
CA LEU A 471 12.41 22.81 9.46
C LEU A 471 13.55 21.81 9.70
N SER A 472 13.54 20.73 8.95
CA SER A 472 14.56 19.69 9.02
C SER A 472 15.13 19.38 7.64
N TYR A 473 16.45 19.13 7.62
CA TYR A 473 17.16 18.57 6.48
C TYR A 473 17.87 17.31 6.94
N THR A 474 17.81 16.24 6.17
CA THR A 474 18.49 14.98 6.47
C THR A 474 19.16 14.41 5.23
N ASN A 475 20.44 14.15 5.32
CA ASN A 475 21.18 13.30 4.39
C ASN A 475 21.28 11.90 5.02
N PRO A 476 20.58 10.88 4.50
CA PRO A 476 20.59 9.53 5.08
C PRO A 476 21.90 8.78 4.86
N TYR A 477 22.71 9.21 3.89
CA TYR A 477 24.02 8.65 3.58
C TYR A 477 25.06 9.78 3.52
N PHE A 478 25.35 10.35 4.67
CA PHE A 478 26.44 11.32 4.79
C PHE A 478 27.81 10.66 4.60
N THR A 479 27.94 9.40 5.01
CA THR A 479 29.05 8.52 4.72
C THR A 479 28.58 7.30 3.94
N ASP A 480 29.48 6.61 3.24
CA ASP A 480 29.19 5.42 2.45
C ASP A 480 28.67 4.25 3.31
N ASP A 481 29.04 4.22 4.58
CA ASP A 481 28.58 3.23 5.56
C ASP A 481 27.13 3.45 6.03
N GLY A 482 26.45 4.49 5.51
CA GLY A 482 25.06 4.79 5.85
C GLY A 482 24.89 5.60 7.13
N VAL A 483 25.93 6.30 7.60
CA VAL A 483 25.76 7.29 8.67
C VAL A 483 24.95 8.46 8.14
N SER A 484 23.81 8.74 8.76
CA SER A 484 22.99 9.89 8.41
C SER A 484 23.44 11.15 9.14
N ARG A 485 23.22 12.32 8.49
CA ARG A 485 23.40 13.64 9.10
C ARG A 485 22.17 14.49 8.90
N GLY A 486 21.63 15.04 9.98
CA GLY A 486 20.48 15.94 9.96
C GLY A 486 20.78 17.28 10.59
N PHE A 487 20.07 18.31 10.11
CA PHE A 487 20.01 19.64 10.70
C PHE A 487 18.56 19.98 10.98
N ASP A 488 18.29 20.47 12.19
CA ASP A 488 16.96 20.83 12.61
C ASP A 488 16.96 22.26 13.16
N VAL A 489 15.92 23.03 12.80
CA VAL A 489 15.62 24.32 13.41
C VAL A 489 14.14 24.30 13.79
N TYR A 490 13.83 24.70 15.01
CA TYR A 490 12.47 24.66 15.49
C TYR A 490 12.15 25.81 16.46
N LYS A 491 10.88 26.22 16.45
CA LYS A 491 10.28 27.08 17.44
C LYS A 491 9.10 26.33 18.08
N ARG A 492 9.13 26.22 19.40
CA ARG A 492 8.08 25.57 20.18
C ARG A 492 7.53 26.55 21.20
N ASN A 493 6.21 26.75 21.20
CA ASN A 493 5.51 27.48 22.23
C ASN A 493 4.61 26.49 22.97
N THR A 494 4.71 26.48 24.29
CA THR A 494 3.85 25.66 25.15
C THR A 494 3.11 26.60 26.11
N ASP A 495 1.78 26.43 26.20
CA ASP A 495 0.91 27.15 27.14
C ASP A 495 0.11 26.12 27.95
N SER A 496 0.40 26.03 29.24
CA SER A 496 -0.22 25.05 30.12
C SER A 496 -1.53 25.60 30.79
N SER A 497 -2.00 26.81 30.45
CA SER A 497 -3.15 27.43 31.07
C SER A 497 -4.45 26.63 31.03
N SER A 498 -4.61 25.77 30.05
CA SER A 498 -5.79 24.93 29.83
C SER A 498 -5.61 23.47 30.24
N THR A 499 -4.54 23.15 30.93
CA THR A 499 -4.20 21.76 31.33
C THR A 499 -4.24 21.60 32.85
N ALA A 500 -4.15 20.37 33.32
CA ALA A 500 -4.00 20.05 34.74
C ALA A 500 -2.60 20.33 35.28
N VAL A 501 -1.67 20.73 34.42
CA VAL A 501 -0.26 21.02 34.75
C VAL A 501 -0.12 22.43 35.35
N SER A 502 0.99 22.66 36.02
CA SER A 502 1.34 23.97 36.59
C SER A 502 1.26 25.11 35.57
N GLN A 503 0.77 26.24 35.99
CA GLN A 503 0.47 27.41 35.16
C GLN A 503 1.74 28.14 34.71
N TYR A 504 2.27 27.77 33.55
CA TYR A 504 3.39 28.44 32.90
C TYR A 504 3.26 28.41 31.38
N SER A 505 3.97 29.29 30.73
CA SER A 505 4.24 29.23 29.29
C SER A 505 5.74 29.13 29.04
N SER A 506 6.08 28.52 27.90
CA SER A 506 7.49 28.46 27.45
C SER A 506 7.58 28.70 25.95
N HIS A 507 8.52 29.55 25.55
CA HIS A 507 8.86 29.84 24.18
C HIS A 507 10.28 29.36 23.94
N THR A 508 10.45 28.28 23.17
CA THR A 508 11.76 27.69 22.88
C THR A 508 12.09 27.87 21.41
N LEU A 509 13.24 28.47 21.15
CA LEU A 509 13.87 28.47 19.84
C LEU A 509 15.10 27.57 19.91
N GLY A 510 15.20 26.61 19.01
CA GLY A 510 16.29 25.64 19.00
C GLY A 510 16.78 25.29 17.60
N GLY A 511 18.00 24.82 17.54
CA GLY A 511 18.58 24.27 16.32
C GLY A 511 19.75 23.37 16.65
N GLY A 512 19.94 22.35 15.85
CA GLY A 512 20.96 21.35 16.12
C GLY A 512 21.37 20.51 14.92
N VAL A 513 22.39 19.72 15.16
CA VAL A 513 22.87 18.69 14.24
C VAL A 513 22.71 17.33 14.90
N ARG A 514 22.29 16.36 14.11
CA ARG A 514 22.19 14.97 14.55
C ARG A 514 22.85 14.04 13.55
N PHE A 515 23.38 12.93 14.07
CA PHE A 515 23.92 11.83 13.29
C PHE A 515 23.21 10.55 13.69
N GLY A 516 22.92 9.71 12.72
CA GLY A 516 22.34 8.39 12.94
C GLY A 516 23.26 7.33 12.36
N VAL A 517 23.63 6.34 13.16
CA VAL A 517 24.50 5.23 12.77
C VAL A 517 23.68 3.95 12.80
N PRO A 518 23.43 3.31 11.64
CA PRO A 518 22.80 2.00 11.61
C PRO A 518 23.80 0.96 12.18
N ILE A 519 23.34 0.17 13.15
CA ILE A 519 24.14 -0.93 13.72
C ILE A 519 23.69 -2.26 13.10
N GLY A 520 22.41 -2.35 12.73
CA GLY A 520 21.80 -3.51 12.14
C GLY A 520 20.66 -3.10 11.22
N GLU A 521 19.92 -4.07 10.69
CA GLU A 521 18.77 -3.80 9.80
C GLU A 521 17.62 -3.10 10.53
N ASP A 522 17.42 -3.42 11.82
CA ASP A 522 16.32 -2.92 12.65
C ASP A 522 16.81 -2.06 13.82
N GLU A 523 18.10 -1.69 13.84
CA GLU A 523 18.75 -1.10 14.99
C GLU A 523 19.65 0.08 14.61
N SER A 524 19.55 1.18 15.37
CA SER A 524 20.35 2.38 15.14
C SER A 524 20.73 3.10 16.43
N ILE A 525 21.87 3.79 16.41
CA ILE A 525 22.28 4.76 17.42
C ILE A 525 22.22 6.16 16.80
N SER A 526 21.76 7.13 17.57
CA SER A 526 21.74 8.54 17.18
C SER A 526 22.53 9.39 18.17
N TYR A 527 23.21 10.39 17.65
CA TYR A 527 23.90 11.42 18.43
C TYR A 527 23.42 12.79 17.98
N GLY A 528 23.27 13.71 18.91
CA GLY A 528 22.86 15.07 18.60
C GLY A 528 23.57 16.11 19.45
N LEU A 529 23.73 17.29 18.87
CA LEU A 529 24.13 18.49 19.58
C LEU A 529 23.19 19.61 19.15
N ALA A 530 22.48 20.21 20.11
CA ALA A 530 21.51 21.25 19.85
C ALA A 530 21.67 22.43 20.81
N PHE A 531 21.52 23.62 20.27
CA PHE A 531 21.37 24.83 21.06
C PHE A 531 19.89 25.16 21.25
N GLU A 532 19.46 25.43 22.47
CA GLU A 532 18.10 25.88 22.79
C GLU A 532 18.15 27.19 23.60
N SER A 533 17.27 28.12 23.27
CA SER A 533 16.97 29.28 24.07
C SER A 533 15.49 29.24 24.46
N THR A 534 15.21 29.12 25.74
CA THR A 534 13.84 29.00 26.30
C THR A 534 13.53 30.21 27.15
N GLN A 535 12.43 30.90 26.82
CA GLN A 535 11.88 31.98 27.61
C GLN A 535 10.62 31.48 28.33
N LEU A 536 10.58 31.66 29.66
CA LEU A 536 9.52 31.22 30.52
C LEU A 536 8.61 32.38 30.86
N GLY A 537 7.29 32.15 30.87
CA GLY A 537 6.27 33.03 31.39
C GLY A 537 5.51 32.33 32.52
N LEU A 538 5.33 32.99 33.62
CA LEU A 538 4.46 32.51 34.70
C LEU A 538 3.05 33.04 34.43
N LEU A 539 2.07 32.14 34.45
CA LEU A 539 0.65 32.47 34.23
C LEU A 539 -0.06 32.80 35.55
N THR A 540 -1.36 32.85 35.55
CA THR A 540 -2.15 33.18 36.72
C THR A 540 -2.00 32.14 37.83
N ASN A 541 -1.65 32.53 39.05
CA ASN A 541 -1.47 31.65 40.21
C ASN A 541 -0.40 30.53 40.04
N PRO A 542 0.82 30.86 39.66
CA PRO A 542 1.84 29.82 39.48
C PRO A 542 2.28 29.24 40.84
N PRO A 543 2.70 27.97 40.89
CA PRO A 543 3.28 27.35 42.05
C PRO A 543 4.49 28.16 42.63
N ALA A 544 4.62 28.25 43.95
CA ALA A 544 5.70 28.98 44.60
C ALA A 544 7.09 28.51 44.12
N ARG A 545 7.26 27.22 43.82
CA ARG A 545 8.52 26.62 43.31
C ARG A 545 8.86 27.16 41.93
N LEU A 546 7.88 27.44 41.06
CA LEU A 546 8.13 28.01 39.73
C LEU A 546 8.58 29.48 39.89
N ILE A 547 7.92 30.24 40.76
CA ILE A 547 8.32 31.62 41.10
C ILE A 547 9.75 31.63 41.63
N GLN A 548 10.05 30.76 42.58
CA GLN A 548 11.44 30.62 43.14
C GLN A 548 12.47 30.28 42.07
N TYR A 549 12.16 29.35 41.17
CA TYR A 549 13.04 28.98 40.07
C TYR A 549 13.34 30.18 39.16
N VAL A 550 12.29 30.88 38.69
CA VAL A 550 12.43 32.05 37.82
C VAL A 550 13.17 33.19 38.50
N ASN A 551 12.91 33.43 39.77
CA ASN A 551 13.63 34.46 40.53
C ASN A 551 15.11 34.13 40.76
N THR A 552 15.44 32.85 40.90
CA THR A 552 16.83 32.38 41.15
C THR A 552 17.66 32.22 39.88
N PHE A 553 17.05 31.67 38.83
CA PHE A 553 17.75 31.28 37.61
C PHE A 553 17.37 32.10 36.38
N GLY A 554 16.39 33.03 36.52
CA GLY A 554 15.89 33.85 35.43
C GLY A 554 14.81 33.20 34.59
N ALA A 555 14.10 34.02 33.84
CA ALA A 555 13.07 33.56 32.90
C ALA A 555 13.67 33.12 31.56
N SER A 556 14.82 33.62 31.18
CA SER A 556 15.53 33.26 29.94
C SER A 556 16.62 32.24 30.24
N ASN A 557 16.51 31.06 29.61
CA ASN A 557 17.42 29.94 29.86
C ASN A 557 17.99 29.44 28.53
N ARG A 558 19.30 29.48 28.39
CA ARG A 558 20.03 28.96 27.23
C ARG A 558 20.70 27.65 27.61
N ASN A 559 20.79 26.73 26.68
CA ASN A 559 21.48 25.48 26.89
C ASN A 559 22.10 24.94 25.61
N LEU A 560 23.14 24.16 25.76
CA LEU A 560 23.70 23.31 24.74
C LEU A 560 23.41 21.88 25.14
N LEU A 561 22.57 21.19 24.34
CA LEU A 561 22.13 19.84 24.63
C LEU A 561 22.95 18.82 23.84
N GLY A 562 23.56 17.88 24.56
CA GLY A 562 24.06 16.64 24.00
C GLY A 562 22.98 15.56 24.12
N THR A 563 22.73 14.84 23.05
CA THR A 563 21.76 13.74 23.02
C THR A 563 22.42 12.47 22.50
N ILE A 564 22.01 11.33 23.06
CA ILE A 564 22.32 10.01 22.55
C ILE A 564 21.03 9.18 22.59
N GLY A 565 20.73 8.51 21.51
CA GLY A 565 19.59 7.61 21.39
C GLY A 565 20.01 6.27 20.84
N TRP A 566 19.35 5.23 21.30
CA TRP A 566 19.42 3.89 20.75
C TRP A 566 17.99 3.42 20.48
N GLY A 567 17.76 2.81 19.33
CA GLY A 567 16.46 2.30 18.94
C GLY A 567 16.56 0.99 18.19
N ARG A 568 15.64 0.07 18.51
CA ARG A 568 15.43 -1.18 17.80
C ARG A 568 13.95 -1.36 17.54
N ASP A 569 13.56 -1.65 16.30
CA ASP A 569 12.15 -1.89 15.89
C ASP A 569 12.08 -3.11 14.99
N SER A 570 11.65 -4.24 15.55
CA SER A 570 11.50 -5.54 14.88
C SER A 570 10.04 -5.94 14.65
N ARG A 571 9.11 -4.97 14.63
CA ARG A 571 7.69 -5.23 14.40
C ARG A 571 7.42 -5.72 12.98
N ASP A 572 6.47 -6.65 12.86
CA ASP A 572 5.96 -7.12 11.57
C ASP A 572 5.22 -6.03 10.77
N SER A 573 4.59 -5.09 11.47
CA SER A 573 3.88 -3.94 10.89
C SER A 573 3.90 -2.75 11.85
N VAL A 574 4.04 -1.53 11.32
CA VAL A 574 3.96 -0.30 12.14
C VAL A 574 2.51 0.01 12.53
N ILE A 575 1.56 -0.28 11.63
CA ILE A 575 0.15 0.10 11.78
C ILE A 575 -0.64 -1.00 12.49
N TYR A 576 -0.45 -2.25 12.09
CA TYR A 576 -1.20 -3.39 12.58
C TYR A 576 -0.24 -4.46 13.12
N THR A 577 0.46 -4.10 14.20
CA THR A 577 1.45 -4.99 14.80
C THR A 577 0.79 -6.22 15.40
N THR A 578 1.33 -7.40 15.10
CA THR A 578 0.94 -8.68 15.71
C THR A 578 2.08 -9.33 16.47
N GLN A 579 3.33 -9.09 16.06
CA GLN A 579 4.52 -9.63 16.70
C GLN A 579 5.71 -8.70 16.59
N GLY A 580 6.69 -8.88 17.48
CA GLY A 580 7.93 -8.13 17.46
C GLY A 580 8.10 -7.19 18.66
N THR A 581 9.16 -6.40 18.64
CA THR A 581 9.51 -5.51 19.76
C THR A 581 9.91 -4.13 19.27
N VAL A 582 9.59 -3.12 20.08
CA VAL A 582 10.17 -1.78 19.97
C VAL A 582 10.93 -1.47 21.26
N GLN A 583 12.17 -1.13 21.14
CA GLN A 583 13.02 -0.71 22.25
C GLN A 583 13.62 0.64 21.93
N ARG A 584 13.57 1.56 22.89
CA ARG A 584 14.15 2.90 22.74
C ARG A 584 14.81 3.32 24.04
N ALA A 585 16.05 3.69 23.97
CA ALA A 585 16.78 4.36 25.05
C ALA A 585 17.19 5.75 24.57
N PHE A 586 16.97 6.75 25.39
CA PHE A 586 17.31 8.14 25.05
C PHE A 586 17.91 8.83 26.26
N ALA A 587 19.03 9.48 26.04
CA ALA A 587 19.74 10.30 27.03
C ALA A 587 19.89 11.72 26.49
N GLU A 588 19.62 12.71 27.35
CA GLU A 588 19.81 14.13 27.10
C GLU A 588 20.60 14.72 28.25
N ILE A 589 21.61 15.50 27.94
CA ILE A 589 22.41 16.25 28.93
C ILE A 589 22.56 17.70 28.48
N ALA A 590 22.21 18.63 29.34
CA ALA A 590 22.50 20.04 29.14
C ALA A 590 23.97 20.28 29.58
N LEU A 591 24.85 20.55 28.60
CA LEU A 591 26.28 20.75 28.85
C LEU A 591 26.53 22.01 29.67
N PRO A 592 27.59 22.02 30.54
CA PRO A 592 27.84 23.12 31.50
C PRO A 592 28.45 24.39 30.85
N VAL A 593 27.96 24.72 29.63
CA VAL A 593 28.42 25.87 28.85
C VAL A 593 27.55 27.09 29.11
N PHE A 594 26.23 26.87 29.32
CA PHE A 594 25.25 27.93 29.51
C PHE A 594 24.49 27.81 30.83
N ASP A 595 23.25 28.25 30.86
CA ASP A 595 22.46 28.50 32.07
C ASP A 595 22.00 27.22 32.79
N MET A 596 21.64 26.17 32.01
CA MET A 596 21.05 24.93 32.55
C MET A 596 22.11 23.83 32.73
N ARG A 597 21.90 22.99 33.74
CA ARG A 597 22.73 21.81 34.00
C ARG A 597 21.84 20.68 34.51
N TYR A 598 21.43 19.83 33.61
CA TYR A 598 20.58 18.70 33.92
C TYR A 598 20.86 17.51 32.99
N TYR A 599 20.46 16.33 33.42
CA TYR A 599 20.40 15.13 32.59
C TYR A 599 19.04 14.53 32.65
N LYS A 600 18.65 13.81 31.59
CA LYS A 600 17.39 13.08 31.43
C LYS A 600 17.64 11.80 30.69
N LEU A 601 17.21 10.68 31.26
CA LEU A 601 17.31 9.36 30.68
C LEU A 601 15.89 8.80 30.57
N ASN A 602 15.58 8.18 29.45
CA ASN A 602 14.31 7.50 29.23
C ASN A 602 14.53 6.18 28.51
N TYR A 603 13.84 5.14 28.96
CA TYR A 603 13.82 3.84 28.32
C TYR A 603 12.40 3.39 28.13
N GLN A 604 12.09 2.83 26.93
CA GLN A 604 10.80 2.24 26.58
C GLN A 604 11.03 0.87 25.97
N HIS A 605 10.20 -0.09 26.36
CA HIS A 605 10.14 -1.41 25.77
C HIS A 605 8.68 -1.77 25.49
N GLN A 606 8.36 -2.03 24.23
CA GLN A 606 7.08 -2.61 23.81
C GLN A 606 7.32 -3.99 23.25
N TRP A 607 6.51 -4.95 23.67
CA TRP A 607 6.55 -6.31 23.18
C TRP A 607 5.18 -6.73 22.71
N PHE A 608 5.08 -7.16 21.46
CA PHE A 608 3.89 -7.69 20.83
C PHE A 608 4.07 -9.19 20.68
N HIS A 609 3.15 -9.94 21.26
CA HIS A 609 3.17 -11.40 21.23
C HIS A 609 1.83 -11.94 20.72
N PRO A 610 1.81 -12.71 19.61
CA PRO A 610 0.59 -13.35 19.14
C PRO A 610 0.20 -14.48 20.11
N VAL A 611 -0.96 -14.34 20.76
CA VAL A 611 -1.54 -15.38 21.61
C VAL A 611 -2.15 -16.47 20.71
N ASN A 612 -2.78 -16.05 19.64
CA ASN A 612 -3.25 -16.88 18.52
C ASN A 612 -3.26 -16.06 17.22
N SER A 613 -3.87 -16.57 16.15
CA SER A 613 -3.94 -15.89 14.84
C SER A 613 -4.56 -14.49 14.89
N ASP A 614 -5.43 -14.24 15.85
CA ASP A 614 -6.29 -13.06 15.90
C ASP A 614 -6.05 -12.18 17.14
N ILE A 615 -5.53 -12.76 18.22
CA ILE A 615 -5.32 -12.08 19.50
C ILE A 615 -3.85 -11.79 19.71
N THR A 616 -3.52 -10.53 20.01
CA THR A 616 -2.16 -10.08 20.29
C THR A 616 -2.09 -9.51 21.70
N LEU A 617 -1.14 -9.96 22.50
CA LEU A 617 -0.78 -9.34 23.77
C LEU A 617 0.26 -8.26 23.52
N LEU A 618 -0.03 -7.03 23.95
CA LEU A 618 0.90 -5.92 24.01
C LEU A 618 1.31 -5.66 25.46
N LEU A 619 2.60 -5.71 25.72
CA LEU A 619 3.20 -5.21 26.95
C LEU A 619 4.06 -4.00 26.64
N ASN A 620 3.83 -2.89 27.32
CA ASN A 620 4.62 -1.65 27.23
C ASN A 620 5.15 -1.30 28.61
N GLY A 621 6.43 -1.02 28.72
CA GLY A 621 7.10 -0.52 29.90
C GLY A 621 7.89 0.72 29.60
N GLU A 622 7.76 1.77 30.41
CA GLU A 622 8.57 2.98 30.32
C GLU A 622 9.15 3.32 31.69
N ALA A 623 10.42 3.72 31.68
CA ALA A 623 11.11 4.23 32.85
C ALA A 623 11.91 5.48 32.48
N GLY A 624 11.79 6.52 33.30
CA GLY A 624 12.51 7.77 33.10
C GLY A 624 13.12 8.29 34.40
N VAL A 625 14.33 8.81 34.32
CA VAL A 625 15.01 9.49 35.42
C VAL A 625 15.68 10.78 34.92
N ALA A 626 15.54 11.84 35.68
CA ALA A 626 16.14 13.12 35.39
C ALA A 626 16.67 13.77 36.68
N GLY A 627 17.62 14.66 36.55
CA GLY A 627 18.15 15.39 37.68
C GLY A 627 19.02 16.58 37.26
N GLY A 628 19.12 17.54 38.13
CA GLY A 628 20.07 18.63 38.00
C GLY A 628 21.45 18.22 38.48
N TYR A 629 22.48 18.88 38.00
CA TYR A 629 23.84 18.68 38.48
C TYR A 629 24.62 20.02 38.59
N GLY A 630 25.79 19.99 39.26
CA GLY A 630 26.65 21.18 39.42
C GLY A 630 25.95 22.30 40.21
N GLY A 631 25.14 21.95 41.22
CA GLY A 631 24.41 22.92 42.06
C GLY A 631 23.16 23.52 41.41
N LYS A 632 22.78 23.11 40.22
CA LYS A 632 21.54 23.55 39.54
C LYS A 632 20.42 22.51 39.70
N PRO A 633 19.19 22.91 40.00
CA PRO A 633 18.07 22.00 40.04
C PRO A 633 17.66 21.55 38.65
N MET A 634 16.89 20.45 38.57
CA MET A 634 16.16 20.06 37.35
C MET A 634 15.20 21.17 36.92
N PRO A 635 15.27 21.67 35.69
CA PRO A 635 14.29 22.64 35.19
C PRO A 635 12.87 22.05 35.19
N PHE A 636 11.91 22.71 35.84
CA PHE A 636 10.54 22.19 36.00
C PHE A 636 9.83 21.91 34.64
N PHE A 637 10.10 22.70 33.62
CA PHE A 637 9.53 22.55 32.28
C PHE A 637 10.15 21.38 31.46
N LYS A 638 11.13 20.69 32.04
CA LYS A 638 11.73 19.44 31.51
C LYS A 638 11.30 18.21 32.32
N ASN A 639 10.44 18.36 33.35
CA ASN A 639 9.93 17.27 34.18
C ASN A 639 9.17 16.21 33.37
N PHE A 640 9.07 15.01 33.93
CA PHE A 640 8.18 13.98 33.43
C PHE A 640 6.78 14.18 33.94
N TYR A 641 5.80 13.77 33.11
CA TYR A 641 4.37 13.74 33.44
C TYR A 641 3.80 12.39 33.09
N ALA A 642 2.66 12.03 33.70
CA ALA A 642 1.85 10.85 33.38
C ALA A 642 0.36 11.13 33.61
N GLY A 643 -0.49 10.25 33.10
CA GLY A 643 -1.96 10.37 33.02
C GLY A 643 -2.38 10.58 31.56
N GLY A 644 -3.56 10.13 31.22
CA GLY A 644 -4.11 10.24 29.88
C GLY A 644 -3.86 9.02 28.99
N THR A 645 -4.27 9.13 27.75
CA THR A 645 -4.27 8.05 26.73
C THR A 645 -2.87 7.50 26.43
N GLY A 646 -1.83 8.28 26.62
CA GLY A 646 -0.44 7.90 26.34
C GLY A 646 0.29 7.23 27.50
N SER A 647 -0.33 7.07 28.68
CA SER A 647 0.35 6.48 29.85
C SER A 647 -0.60 5.69 30.74
N VAL A 648 -1.38 6.33 31.62
CA VAL A 648 -2.34 5.68 32.53
C VAL A 648 -3.72 6.21 32.21
N ARG A 649 -4.52 5.42 31.51
CA ARG A 649 -5.89 5.80 31.11
C ARG A 649 -6.81 5.86 32.33
N GLY A 650 -7.86 6.68 32.26
CA GLY A 650 -8.80 6.89 33.38
C GLY A 650 -8.43 8.07 34.28
N TYR A 651 -7.19 8.54 34.21
CA TYR A 651 -6.72 9.77 34.84
C TYR A 651 -6.57 10.88 33.79
N ASP A 652 -6.77 12.13 34.21
CA ASP A 652 -6.63 13.25 33.29
C ASP A 652 -5.20 13.40 32.75
N SER A 653 -5.08 13.96 31.58
CA SER A 653 -3.80 14.08 30.87
C SER A 653 -2.77 14.86 31.71
N ASN A 654 -1.58 14.27 31.87
CA ASN A 654 -0.45 14.86 32.60
C ASN A 654 -0.75 15.21 34.07
N SER A 655 -1.78 14.61 34.67
CA SER A 655 -2.27 14.98 36.01
C SER A 655 -1.70 14.17 37.16
N LEU A 656 -1.00 13.06 36.86
CA LEU A 656 -0.43 12.17 37.89
C LEU A 656 0.92 12.68 38.43
N GLY A 657 1.12 12.49 39.72
CA GLY A 657 2.37 12.78 40.40
C GLY A 657 2.30 13.95 41.37
N PRO A 658 3.45 14.52 41.76
CA PRO A 658 3.54 15.62 42.71
C PRO A 658 2.69 16.81 42.34
N ARG A 659 2.00 17.41 43.34
CA ARG A 659 1.14 18.59 43.19
C ARG A 659 1.53 19.70 44.15
N ASP A 660 1.21 20.90 43.76
CA ASP A 660 1.31 22.10 44.62
C ASP A 660 0.07 22.27 45.51
N LEU A 661 0.07 23.30 46.34
CA LEU A 661 -1.05 23.65 47.22
C LEU A 661 -2.31 24.11 46.46
N ASN A 662 -2.19 24.47 45.19
CA ASN A 662 -3.29 24.84 44.31
C ASN A 662 -3.82 23.64 43.47
N ASP A 663 -3.44 22.44 43.85
CA ASP A 663 -3.81 21.18 43.14
C ASP A 663 -3.36 21.12 41.65
N GLN A 664 -2.24 21.79 41.32
CA GLN A 664 -1.64 21.75 39.99
C GLN A 664 -0.52 20.70 39.94
N ALA A 665 -0.48 19.89 38.89
CA ALA A 665 0.55 18.89 38.71
C ALA A 665 1.92 19.55 38.41
N LEU A 666 2.91 19.26 39.22
CA LEU A 666 4.28 19.78 39.10
C LEU A 666 5.15 18.93 38.18
N GLY A 667 4.67 17.72 37.80
CA GLY A 667 5.54 16.73 37.20
C GLY A 667 6.62 16.20 38.16
N GLY A 668 7.56 15.44 37.66
CA GLY A 668 8.60 14.89 38.53
C GLY A 668 9.86 14.51 37.78
N THR A 669 10.84 14.09 38.56
CA THR A 669 12.17 13.69 38.05
C THR A 669 12.30 12.20 37.76
N LYS A 670 11.34 11.39 38.21
CA LYS A 670 11.28 9.96 37.91
C LYS A 670 9.89 9.60 37.43
N ARG A 671 9.82 8.76 36.40
CA ARG A 671 8.58 8.23 35.83
C ARG A 671 8.70 6.74 35.62
N ILE A 672 7.63 6.01 35.93
CA ILE A 672 7.46 4.62 35.55
C ILE A 672 6.04 4.45 35.02
N VAL A 673 5.89 3.76 33.90
CA VAL A 673 4.60 3.41 33.29
C VAL A 673 4.68 1.99 32.77
N GLY A 674 3.61 1.20 33.01
CA GLY A 674 3.44 -0.14 32.49
C GLY A 674 2.01 -0.30 31.96
N ASN A 675 1.89 -0.87 30.78
CA ASN A 675 0.61 -1.17 30.16
C ASN A 675 0.60 -2.61 29.68
N ALA A 676 -0.48 -3.33 29.99
CA ALA A 676 -0.77 -4.64 29.42
C ALA A 676 -2.10 -4.53 28.67
N GLU A 677 -2.09 -4.84 27.38
CA GLU A 677 -3.26 -4.67 26.52
C GLU A 677 -3.45 -5.93 25.65
N LEU A 678 -4.63 -6.52 25.68
CA LEU A 678 -5.00 -7.66 24.85
C LEU A 678 -5.80 -7.15 23.66
N LEU A 679 -5.17 -7.12 22.51
CA LEU A 679 -5.74 -6.65 21.25
C LEU A 679 -6.47 -7.79 20.56
N MET A 680 -7.72 -7.58 20.15
CA MET A 680 -8.54 -8.61 19.50
C MET A 680 -9.41 -8.00 18.40
N PRO A 681 -9.78 -8.78 17.37
CA PRO A 681 -10.74 -8.34 16.37
C PRO A 681 -12.12 -8.18 17.01
N ILE A 682 -12.98 -7.39 16.37
CA ILE A 682 -14.37 -7.29 16.80
C ILE A 682 -15.14 -8.48 16.22
N PRO A 683 -15.87 -9.25 17.06
CA PRO A 683 -16.67 -10.37 16.59
C PRO A 683 -17.62 -9.94 15.45
N GLY A 684 -17.62 -10.70 14.35
CA GLY A 684 -18.46 -10.44 13.18
C GLY A 684 -17.92 -9.35 12.23
N VAL A 685 -16.75 -8.78 12.51
CA VAL A 685 -16.10 -7.80 11.64
C VAL A 685 -14.85 -8.42 11.01
N LYS A 686 -14.87 -8.63 9.69
CA LYS A 686 -13.71 -9.17 8.94
C LYS A 686 -12.62 -8.13 8.67
N GLU A 687 -12.90 -6.86 8.95
CA GLU A 687 -11.99 -5.74 8.67
C GLU A 687 -10.88 -5.65 9.72
N LYS A 688 -9.63 -5.88 9.30
CA LYS A 688 -8.47 -5.84 10.21
C LYS A 688 -8.09 -4.44 10.70
N SER A 689 -8.61 -3.37 10.07
CA SER A 689 -8.36 -1.99 10.48
C SER A 689 -9.04 -1.60 11.80
N VAL A 690 -9.94 -2.47 12.31
CA VAL A 690 -10.72 -2.24 13.54
C VAL A 690 -10.35 -3.27 14.58
N ARG A 691 -10.02 -2.82 15.80
CA ARG A 691 -9.69 -3.68 16.95
C ARG A 691 -10.40 -3.20 18.20
N MET A 692 -10.78 -4.11 19.05
CA MET A 692 -11.09 -3.87 20.45
C MET A 692 -9.95 -4.35 21.34
N SER A 693 -9.85 -3.81 22.53
CA SER A 693 -8.85 -4.28 23.50
C SER A 693 -9.34 -4.14 24.94
N GLY A 694 -8.91 -5.08 25.77
CA GLY A 694 -8.96 -4.97 27.21
C GLY A 694 -7.58 -4.60 27.73
N PHE A 695 -7.48 -3.72 28.73
CA PHE A 695 -6.19 -3.27 29.21
C PHE A 695 -6.13 -3.07 30.72
N ILE A 696 -4.90 -3.13 31.23
CA ILE A 696 -4.52 -2.70 32.59
C ILE A 696 -3.33 -1.78 32.46
N ASP A 697 -3.44 -0.59 33.04
CA ASP A 697 -2.39 0.41 33.07
C ASP A 697 -1.92 0.63 34.50
N ALA A 698 -0.62 0.87 34.67
CA ALA A 698 -0.01 1.26 35.93
C ALA A 698 0.99 2.39 35.68
N GLY A 699 1.10 3.35 36.57
CA GLY A 699 2.11 4.40 36.41
C GLY A 699 2.23 5.30 37.60
N ALA A 700 3.41 5.89 37.70
CA ALA A 700 3.74 6.86 38.74
C ALA A 700 4.73 7.91 38.23
N VAL A 701 4.63 9.09 38.79
CA VAL A 701 5.62 10.15 38.69
C VAL A 701 6.06 10.54 40.09
N TYR A 702 7.37 10.54 40.32
CA TYR A 702 7.95 10.86 41.61
C TYR A 702 8.81 12.12 41.52
N GLY A 703 8.70 12.94 42.53
CA GLY A 703 9.43 14.22 42.65
C GLY A 703 8.96 15.00 43.89
N PRO A 704 9.54 16.17 44.13
CA PRO A 704 9.11 17.01 45.22
C PRO A 704 7.72 17.62 44.94
N GLY A 705 6.79 17.51 45.89
CA GLY A 705 5.42 18.06 45.88
C GLY A 705 5.05 18.66 47.22
N ASP A 706 3.96 19.41 47.23
CA ASP A 706 3.50 20.10 48.40
C ASP A 706 2.27 19.43 49.04
N LEU A 707 1.51 18.65 48.22
CA LEU A 707 0.36 17.89 48.70
C LEU A 707 0.74 16.44 49.05
N PRO A 708 0.48 15.97 50.30
CA PRO A 708 0.66 14.59 50.69
C PRO A 708 -0.23 13.65 49.86
N GLY A 709 0.28 12.44 49.55
CA GLY A 709 -0.48 11.43 48.81
C GLY A 709 -0.58 11.66 47.30
N SER A 710 -0.09 12.76 46.77
CA SER A 710 -0.14 13.07 45.34
C SER A 710 0.83 12.18 44.53
N ALA A 711 1.96 11.82 45.12
CA ALA A 711 2.90 10.85 44.49
C ALA A 711 2.53 9.41 44.85
N GLY A 712 2.73 8.48 43.94
CA GLY A 712 2.49 7.06 44.15
C GLY A 712 1.97 6.36 42.91
N LEU A 713 2.05 5.04 42.92
CA LEU A 713 1.62 4.21 41.79
C LEU A 713 0.10 4.24 41.70
N ARG A 714 -0.41 4.48 40.50
CA ARG A 714 -1.83 4.45 40.14
C ARG A 714 -2.08 3.32 39.16
N TYR A 715 -3.26 2.70 39.29
CA TYR A 715 -3.69 1.61 38.41
C TYR A 715 -5.06 1.96 37.82
N SER A 716 -5.25 1.50 36.60
CA SER A 716 -6.56 1.52 35.96
C SER A 716 -6.75 0.27 35.12
N ALA A 717 -8.00 -0.10 34.89
CA ALA A 717 -8.36 -1.16 33.95
C ALA A 717 -9.52 -0.68 33.10
N GLY A 718 -9.61 -1.19 31.88
CA GLY A 718 -10.65 -0.76 30.96
C GLY A 718 -10.67 -1.46 29.63
N ALA A 719 -11.46 -0.91 28.73
CA ALA A 719 -11.57 -1.35 27.35
C ALA A 719 -11.29 -0.20 26.40
N ALA A 720 -10.75 -0.52 25.23
CA ALA A 720 -10.53 0.45 24.19
C ALA A 720 -11.00 -0.08 22.82
N PHE A 721 -11.36 0.84 21.96
CA PHE A 721 -11.69 0.63 20.58
C PHE A 721 -10.72 1.43 19.72
N THR A 722 -10.10 0.80 18.75
CA THR A 722 -9.17 1.45 17.82
C THR A 722 -9.61 1.17 16.40
N TRP A 723 -9.74 2.22 15.61
CA TRP A 723 -10.05 2.14 14.20
C TRP A 723 -9.06 2.97 13.38
N ILE A 724 -8.38 2.31 12.45
CA ILE A 724 -7.51 2.99 11.48
C ILE A 724 -8.39 3.39 10.30
N SER A 725 -8.97 4.59 10.41
CA SER A 725 -9.86 5.15 9.40
C SER A 725 -9.07 5.81 8.26
N PRO A 726 -9.70 6.09 7.10
CA PRO A 726 -9.08 6.87 6.03
C PRO A 726 -8.66 8.29 6.44
N MET A 727 -9.27 8.83 7.50
CA MET A 727 -8.94 10.15 8.07
C MET A 727 -7.87 10.10 9.16
N GLY A 728 -7.33 8.91 9.44
CA GLY A 728 -6.35 8.67 10.49
C GLY A 728 -6.85 7.75 11.61
N PRO A 729 -6.00 7.44 12.58
CA PRO A 729 -6.35 6.56 13.69
C PRO A 729 -7.36 7.23 14.62
N ILE A 730 -8.37 6.48 15.01
CA ILE A 730 -9.39 6.87 15.99
C ILE A 730 -9.30 5.90 17.15
N LYS A 731 -9.11 6.41 18.36
CA LYS A 731 -9.05 5.59 19.57
C LYS A 731 -10.03 6.11 20.61
N PHE A 732 -10.91 5.25 21.10
CA PHE A 732 -11.77 5.48 22.25
C PHE A 732 -11.35 4.55 23.38
N SER A 733 -11.30 5.04 24.60
CA SER A 733 -11.05 4.21 25.78
C SER A 733 -11.95 4.60 26.94
N TYR A 734 -12.42 3.59 27.64
CA TYR A 734 -13.10 3.74 28.92
C TYR A 734 -12.30 3.00 29.97
N ALA A 735 -11.84 3.72 31.00
CA ALA A 735 -11.01 3.21 32.05
C ALA A 735 -11.58 3.51 33.44
N VAL A 736 -11.48 2.54 34.31
CA VAL A 736 -11.85 2.66 35.72
C VAL A 736 -10.56 2.71 36.55
N PRO A 737 -10.28 3.81 37.25
CA PRO A 737 -9.19 3.88 38.22
C PRO A 737 -9.42 2.93 39.38
N LEU A 738 -8.43 2.08 39.70
CA LEU A 738 -8.57 1.03 40.72
C LEU A 738 -8.13 1.48 42.11
N ASN A 739 -7.18 2.42 42.20
CA ASN A 739 -6.62 2.90 43.48
C ASN A 739 -6.51 4.42 43.52
N LYS A 740 -7.57 5.12 43.07
CA LYS A 740 -7.64 6.59 43.06
C LYS A 740 -7.44 7.17 44.47
N GLN A 741 -6.76 8.31 44.53
CA GLN A 741 -6.63 9.14 45.71
C GLN A 741 -7.54 10.40 45.60
N PRO A 742 -7.87 11.06 46.72
CA PRO A 742 -8.71 12.26 46.68
C PRO A 742 -8.21 13.40 45.79
N VAL A 743 -6.89 13.49 45.61
CA VAL A 743 -6.22 14.52 44.81
C VAL A 743 -6.16 14.19 43.32
N ASP A 744 -6.58 12.99 42.90
CA ASP A 744 -6.47 12.56 41.52
C ASP A 744 -7.57 13.18 40.65
N LYS A 745 -7.19 13.74 39.51
CA LYS A 745 -8.13 14.21 38.48
C LYS A 745 -8.47 13.05 37.56
N LEU A 746 -9.76 12.72 37.49
CA LEU A 746 -10.24 11.55 36.78
C LEU A 746 -10.86 11.91 35.44
N GLN A 747 -10.51 11.15 34.40
CA GLN A 747 -11.12 11.22 33.08
C GLN A 747 -11.35 9.81 32.55
N LYS A 748 -12.48 9.21 32.92
CA LYS A 748 -12.78 7.80 32.62
C LYS A 748 -12.94 7.52 31.12
N PHE A 749 -13.58 8.42 30.39
CA PHE A 749 -13.73 8.35 28.96
C PHE A 749 -12.71 9.26 28.29
N GLN A 750 -11.91 8.66 27.41
CA GLN A 750 -10.85 9.36 26.69
C GLN A 750 -10.91 8.98 25.23
N PHE A 751 -10.66 9.94 24.35
CA PHE A 751 -10.60 9.70 22.95
C PHE A 751 -9.49 10.49 22.25
N ASN A 752 -9.05 9.96 21.13
CA ASN A 752 -8.05 10.56 20.28
C ASN A 752 -8.44 10.32 18.82
N LEU A 753 -8.38 11.35 18.02
CA LEU A 753 -8.73 11.35 16.61
C LEU A 753 -7.57 11.97 15.81
N GLY A 754 -7.07 11.24 14.79
CA GLY A 754 -6.16 11.78 13.79
C GLY A 754 -4.71 11.97 14.22
N SER A 755 -4.32 11.65 15.47
CA SER A 755 -2.91 11.65 15.91
C SER A 755 -2.42 10.24 16.18
N MET A 756 -1.32 9.80 15.53
CA MET A 756 -0.57 8.63 15.99
C MET A 756 0.23 9.00 17.24
N PHE A 757 0.28 8.09 18.18
CA PHE A 757 1.04 8.21 19.43
C PHE A 757 2.54 8.06 19.19
#